data_260799ce742a140a151556b036fd6e73
#
_entry.id   260799ce742a140a151556b036fd6e73
#
_cell.length_a   1.000
_cell.length_b   1.000
_cell.length_c   1.000
_cell.angle_alpha   90.00
_cell.angle_beta   90.00
_cell.angle_gamma   90.00
#
_symmetry.space_group_name_H-M   'P 1'
#
loop_
_entity.id
_entity.type
_entity.pdbx_description
1 polymer ?
#
loop_
_entity_poly.entity_id
_entity_poly.type
_entity_poly.pdbx_seq_one_letter_code
_entity_poly.pdbx_strand_id
1 'polypeptide(L)'
;MTRTSHYAPAIFLCLGALATHGVGEEARWPFQPPRDAFSPDALLDLRFLNEKIAGADGFVRRSPDGNDFVLGNGVPARFWALNDNAFNTDLERHARFIAKRGVNMVRFHSNITPTGADLMAIDTGERDHLWKAVAAMKKQGIYMTFSPYWAGPARVKPAMGILDSGGAGNWGLLFFDTKLQEAYKNWMKQVLTEKNPYTGIPLAQDPALAIIQIQNEDSLLFWTSQGIKGSARAELRRQFGTFAKHKYGSLEAAVKAWGGATVTADQDRPDDIARGELALHIVWELTQRRGNAGQQQRCADQMQFFTETMHNFNQMIGEYLRKDLGCRQLVNAGNWRTADNVTMLDAERWSYTANEVMGVNRYYAGAHNGKNAGWAIVAGDTFTDESVLLNPRQLPVSLKQVAGFPMINSESSWVPPQGYQSEGPFMVAAYQSLNGVDAYYWFATGEEDWRQPGSANGYLPSEGKWVCATPMLMGQWPAAAMMLRRSYIKQARPVVEEQRSLDDLWHRRMPITAEDAGYDPNRDKDQVSKQSNVKDGVDPLAYLVGPVVVTYGGDPAKSRVADLSAYINKDKRQVRSATGELTLDYGKGLCRLNSPKAQGVTGFLKTIETFTFDDVTLRSSNNYATVLVVAMDDKPLKTSGKVLVQVGTSERPTGWATVPVKVDGRDGEQVVNFGKAPWQIVRGGVTVSIRNPGLVKARVLDANGMAVADIPLNNSPEGKTFAFPADALYVVLQ
;
A
#
# COMPACT_ATOMS: atom_id res chain seq x y z
N MET A 1 45.65 -66.67 -24.21
CA MET A 1 46.87 -66.12 -24.79
C MET A 1 46.57 -64.66 -25.11
N THR A 2 47.50 -63.82 -24.71
CA THR A 2 47.72 -62.41 -24.95
C THR A 2 46.84 -61.44 -24.14
N ARG A 3 47.46 -60.92 -23.03
CA ARG A 3 47.12 -59.69 -22.30
C ARG A 3 47.54 -58.50 -23.13
N THR A 4 46.66 -57.47 -23.21
CA THR A 4 47.08 -56.11 -23.56
C THR A 4 46.62 -55.16 -22.47
N SER A 5 47.58 -54.55 -21.81
CA SER A 5 47.45 -53.48 -20.82
C SER A 5 47.13 -52.17 -21.55
N HIS A 6 46.11 -51.44 -21.06
CA HIS A 6 45.91 -50.03 -21.44
C HIS A 6 46.20 -49.12 -20.22
N TYR A 7 47.20 -48.29 -20.37
CA TYR A 7 47.48 -47.15 -19.52
C TYR A 7 46.45 -46.07 -19.75
N ALA A 8 45.80 -45.61 -18.67
CA ALA A 8 45.00 -44.39 -18.66
C ALA A 8 45.87 -43.20 -18.21
N PRO A 9 45.82 -42.07 -18.92
CA PRO A 9 46.52 -40.85 -18.44
C PRO A 9 45.70 -40.16 -17.33
N ALA A 10 46.35 -39.85 -16.22
CA ALA A 10 45.82 -39.02 -15.19
C ALA A 10 45.74 -37.56 -15.65
N ILE A 11 44.55 -37.02 -15.77
CA ILE A 11 44.32 -35.58 -16.01
C ILE A 11 44.34 -34.89 -14.67
N PHE A 12 45.40 -34.09 -14.41
CA PHE A 12 45.45 -33.14 -13.31
C PHE A 12 44.49 -31.96 -13.67
N LEU A 13 43.38 -31.86 -12.99
CA LEU A 13 42.57 -30.65 -12.98
C LEU A 13 43.22 -29.65 -12.01
N CYS A 14 43.88 -28.62 -12.55
CA CYS A 14 44.18 -27.42 -11.81
C CYS A 14 42.87 -26.68 -11.51
N LEU A 15 42.37 -26.76 -10.28
CA LEU A 15 41.40 -25.83 -9.77
C LEU A 15 42.06 -24.46 -9.61
N GLY A 16 41.88 -23.61 -10.63
CA GLY A 16 42.14 -22.18 -10.52
C GLY A 16 41.13 -21.58 -9.57
N ALA A 17 41.53 -21.22 -8.36
CA ALA A 17 40.74 -20.38 -7.48
C ALA A 17 40.55 -19.01 -8.14
N LEU A 18 39.41 -18.80 -8.78
CA LEU A 18 38.92 -17.45 -9.11
C LEU A 18 38.70 -16.73 -7.77
N ALA A 19 39.62 -15.89 -7.38
CA ALA A 19 39.42 -14.92 -6.31
C ALA A 19 38.35 -13.94 -6.80
N THR A 20 37.12 -14.22 -6.45
CA THR A 20 36.05 -13.20 -6.48
C THR A 20 36.50 -12.13 -5.48
N HIS A 21 36.67 -10.91 -5.94
CA HIS A 21 36.80 -9.75 -5.08
C HIS A 21 35.46 -9.60 -4.35
N GLY A 22 35.31 -10.30 -3.23
CA GLY A 22 34.21 -10.13 -2.32
C GLY A 22 34.30 -8.73 -1.73
N VAL A 23 33.32 -7.88 -1.99
CA VAL A 23 32.98 -6.80 -1.07
C VAL A 23 32.85 -7.47 0.28
N GLY A 24 33.69 -7.11 1.26
CA GLY A 24 33.76 -7.78 2.56
C GLY A 24 32.34 -7.85 3.15
N GLU A 25 31.93 -9.05 3.59
CA GLU A 25 30.59 -9.30 4.15
C GLU A 25 30.38 -8.33 5.32
N GLU A 26 29.33 -7.51 5.25
CA GLU A 26 29.02 -6.55 6.31
C GLU A 26 28.71 -7.31 7.62
N ALA A 27 29.37 -6.92 8.70
CA ALA A 27 29.16 -7.54 10.02
C ALA A 27 27.69 -7.42 10.44
N ARG A 28 27.13 -8.51 10.98
CA ARG A 28 25.72 -8.62 11.38
C ARG A 28 25.59 -8.92 12.86
N TRP A 29 24.37 -8.70 13.39
CA TRP A 29 24.02 -9.04 14.77
C TRP A 29 22.67 -9.74 14.82
N PRO A 30 22.46 -10.70 15.75
CA PRO A 30 21.21 -11.45 15.86
C PRO A 30 20.13 -10.63 16.54
N PHE A 31 18.95 -10.51 15.94
CA PHE A 31 17.80 -9.87 16.51
C PHE A 31 16.93 -10.87 17.29
N GLN A 32 17.10 -10.88 18.62
CA GLN A 32 16.42 -11.76 19.55
C GLN A 32 15.81 -10.95 20.71
N PRO A 33 14.80 -10.10 20.46
CA PRO A 33 14.21 -9.33 21.52
C PRO A 33 13.46 -10.23 22.52
N PRO A 34 13.42 -9.87 23.81
CA PRO A 34 12.54 -10.52 24.74
C PRO A 34 11.09 -10.22 24.41
N ARG A 35 10.16 -11.06 24.88
CA ARG A 35 8.73 -10.78 24.76
C ARG A 35 8.39 -9.47 25.47
N ASP A 36 7.61 -8.59 24.80
CA ASP A 36 7.27 -7.29 25.36
C ASP A 36 6.39 -7.43 26.63
N ALA A 37 6.87 -6.90 27.75
CA ALA A 37 6.13 -6.86 29.01
C ALA A 37 5.17 -5.64 29.10
N PHE A 38 5.21 -4.73 28.12
CA PHE A 38 4.45 -3.46 28.12
C PHE A 38 4.66 -2.63 29.38
N SER A 39 5.89 -2.60 29.89
CA SER A 39 6.26 -1.83 31.06
C SER A 39 5.93 -0.35 30.87
N PRO A 40 5.38 0.34 31.91
CA PRO A 40 5.19 1.79 31.88
C PRO A 40 6.52 2.57 31.85
N ASP A 41 7.64 1.93 32.19
CA ASP A 41 8.98 2.55 32.21
C ASP A 41 9.62 2.58 30.80
N ALA A 42 8.96 2.03 29.79
CA ALA A 42 9.45 2.08 28.41
C ALA A 42 9.61 3.53 27.94
N LEU A 43 10.82 3.88 27.50
CA LEU A 43 11.10 5.24 27.01
C LEU A 43 10.55 5.46 25.61
N LEU A 44 10.34 4.38 24.84
CA LEU A 44 9.72 4.41 23.51
C LEU A 44 8.43 3.60 23.53
N ASP A 45 7.33 4.30 23.72
CA ASP A 45 5.97 3.79 23.67
C ASP A 45 5.08 4.89 23.08
N LEU A 46 4.55 4.66 21.88
CA LEU A 46 3.79 5.67 21.15
C LEU A 46 2.28 5.62 21.43
N ARG A 47 1.82 4.79 22.36
CA ARG A 47 0.38 4.74 22.72
C ARG A 47 -0.17 6.08 23.19
N PHE A 48 0.69 6.97 23.70
CA PHE A 48 0.29 8.35 24.08
C PHE A 48 -0.17 9.21 22.90
N LEU A 49 0.11 8.79 21.66
CA LEU A 49 -0.39 9.45 20.45
C LEU A 49 -1.84 9.06 20.13
N ASN A 50 -2.34 7.94 20.66
CA ASN A 50 -3.69 7.47 20.45
C ASN A 50 -4.66 8.12 21.45
N GLU A 51 -5.94 8.22 21.10
CA GLU A 51 -6.99 8.43 22.09
C GLU A 51 -6.97 7.27 23.11
N LYS A 52 -7.45 7.50 24.32
CA LYS A 52 -7.55 6.43 25.31
C LYS A 52 -8.50 5.31 24.86
N ILE A 53 -9.54 5.69 24.15
CA ILE A 53 -10.54 4.80 23.55
C ILE A 53 -10.85 5.37 22.18
N ALA A 54 -10.73 4.58 21.13
CA ALA A 54 -11.03 5.06 19.78
C ALA A 54 -12.50 5.48 19.66
N GLY A 55 -12.72 6.65 19.09
CA GLY A 55 -14.05 7.21 18.92
C GLY A 55 -14.67 7.80 20.18
N ALA A 56 -13.89 8.06 21.25
CA ALA A 56 -14.40 8.72 22.46
C ALA A 56 -15.03 10.08 22.15
N ASP A 57 -14.50 10.80 21.18
CA ASP A 57 -15.00 12.10 20.73
C ASP A 57 -16.01 12.00 19.56
N GLY A 58 -16.41 10.80 19.16
CA GLY A 58 -17.37 10.55 18.10
C GLY A 58 -16.74 9.99 16.81
N PHE A 59 -17.51 10.02 15.72
CA PHE A 59 -17.11 9.45 14.44
C PHE A 59 -16.04 10.27 13.73
N VAL A 60 -15.12 9.60 13.06
CA VAL A 60 -14.22 10.20 12.06
C VAL A 60 -15.07 10.80 10.93
N ARG A 61 -14.69 11.97 10.46
CA ARG A 61 -15.40 12.73 9.41
C ARG A 61 -14.39 13.26 8.39
N ARG A 62 -14.88 13.72 7.26
CA ARG A 62 -14.09 14.53 6.33
C ARG A 62 -13.91 15.95 6.89
N SER A 63 -12.79 16.57 6.58
CA SER A 63 -12.55 18.01 6.82
C SER A 63 -13.59 18.89 6.14
N PRO A 64 -13.73 20.17 6.48
CA PRO A 64 -14.71 21.06 5.84
C PRO A 64 -14.54 21.21 4.33
N ASP A 65 -13.31 21.13 3.81
CA ASP A 65 -13.01 21.14 2.38
C ASP A 65 -13.12 19.75 1.73
N GLY A 66 -13.33 18.71 2.54
CA GLY A 66 -13.53 17.34 2.13
C GLY A 66 -12.25 16.55 1.85
N ASN A 67 -11.07 17.17 1.88
CA ASN A 67 -9.83 16.55 1.40
C ASN A 67 -9.16 15.62 2.41
N ASP A 68 -9.36 15.85 3.71
CA ASP A 68 -8.65 15.17 4.80
C ASP A 68 -9.63 14.52 5.79
N PHE A 69 -9.11 13.69 6.71
CA PHE A 69 -9.86 13.20 7.86
C PHE A 69 -9.75 14.13 9.07
N VAL A 70 -10.83 14.21 9.82
CA VAL A 70 -10.86 14.81 11.17
C VAL A 70 -11.50 13.84 12.16
N LEU A 71 -10.98 13.82 13.40
CA LEU A 71 -11.61 13.08 14.49
C LEU A 71 -12.97 13.70 14.87
N GLY A 72 -13.73 13.02 15.72
CA GLY A 72 -15.05 13.48 16.16
C GLY A 72 -15.05 14.89 16.77
N ASN A 73 -13.96 15.29 17.43
CA ASN A 73 -13.74 16.64 17.97
C ASN A 73 -13.23 17.68 16.94
N GLY A 74 -13.06 17.30 15.67
CA GLY A 74 -12.59 18.19 14.61
C GLY A 74 -11.07 18.32 14.47
N VAL A 75 -10.29 17.62 15.29
CA VAL A 75 -8.82 17.61 15.18
C VAL A 75 -8.43 16.86 13.89
N PRO A 76 -7.52 17.42 13.05
CA PRO A 76 -7.02 16.71 11.87
C PRO A 76 -6.42 15.35 12.25
N ALA A 77 -6.77 14.32 11.50
CA ALA A 77 -6.32 12.94 11.73
C ALA A 77 -5.50 12.42 10.56
N ARG A 78 -4.31 11.86 10.87
CA ARG A 78 -3.50 11.09 9.94
C ARG A 78 -3.30 9.70 10.51
N PHE A 79 -3.44 8.71 9.65
CA PHE A 79 -3.43 7.32 10.09
C PHE A 79 -2.15 6.62 9.65
N TRP A 80 -1.37 6.14 10.64
CA TRP A 80 -0.37 5.11 10.46
C TRP A 80 -1.06 3.79 10.59
N ALA A 81 -1.36 3.17 9.47
CA ALA A 81 -2.35 2.12 9.41
C ALA A 81 -1.75 0.74 9.08
N LEU A 82 -2.52 -0.30 9.34
CA LEU A 82 -2.12 -1.70 9.19
C LEU A 82 -3.28 -2.55 8.67
N ASN A 83 -3.00 -3.54 7.82
CA ASN A 83 -3.92 -4.65 7.54
C ASN A 83 -3.71 -5.75 8.58
N ASP A 84 -4.79 -6.09 9.28
CA ASP A 84 -4.79 -7.11 10.33
C ASP A 84 -5.19 -8.48 9.79
N ASN A 85 -4.35 -9.49 10.08
CA ASN A 85 -4.61 -10.90 9.80
C ASN A 85 -4.50 -11.76 11.08
N ALA A 86 -4.83 -11.19 12.23
CA ALA A 86 -4.73 -11.81 13.55
C ALA A 86 -5.85 -12.83 13.83
N PHE A 87 -5.85 -13.96 13.14
CA PHE A 87 -6.91 -14.98 13.29
C PHE A 87 -6.72 -15.93 14.49
N ASN A 88 -5.49 -16.13 14.98
CA ASN A 88 -5.16 -17.12 16.00
C ASN A 88 -4.28 -16.55 17.12
N THR A 89 -4.30 -15.24 17.34
CA THR A 89 -3.46 -14.56 18.33
C THR A 89 -4.30 -13.95 19.44
N ASP A 90 -3.66 -13.58 20.56
CA ASP A 90 -4.25 -12.73 21.58
C ASP A 90 -4.47 -11.31 21.01
N LEU A 91 -5.72 -11.01 20.63
CA LEU A 91 -6.09 -9.74 20.01
C LEU A 91 -5.80 -8.53 20.92
N GLU A 92 -5.92 -8.65 22.24
CA GLU A 92 -5.62 -7.54 23.15
C GLU A 92 -4.11 -7.28 23.21
N ARG A 93 -3.31 -8.33 23.22
CA ARG A 93 -1.87 -8.22 23.16
C ARG A 93 -1.41 -7.69 21.80
N HIS A 94 -1.98 -8.18 20.70
CA HIS A 94 -1.72 -7.70 19.35
C HIS A 94 -2.01 -6.19 19.25
N ALA A 95 -3.19 -5.73 19.72
CA ALA A 95 -3.56 -4.32 19.71
C ALA A 95 -2.57 -3.45 20.49
N ARG A 96 -2.09 -3.92 21.67
CA ARG A 96 -1.04 -3.24 22.44
C ARG A 96 0.29 -3.17 21.69
N PHE A 97 0.66 -4.28 21.06
CA PHE A 97 1.93 -4.42 20.33
C PHE A 97 2.01 -3.43 19.17
N ILE A 98 0.96 -3.31 18.36
CA ILE A 98 0.93 -2.40 17.22
C ILE A 98 0.72 -0.93 17.66
N ALA A 99 -0.14 -0.67 18.67
CA ALA A 99 -0.34 0.68 19.21
C ALA A 99 0.97 1.29 19.75
N LYS A 100 1.78 0.48 20.45
CA LYS A 100 3.08 0.90 20.99
C LYS A 100 4.04 1.38 19.90
N ARG A 101 3.85 0.95 18.65
CA ARG A 101 4.65 1.32 17.47
C ARG A 101 4.01 2.40 16.60
N GLY A 102 2.93 3.04 17.12
CA GLY A 102 2.31 4.22 16.53
C GLY A 102 1.10 3.95 15.65
N VAL A 103 0.64 2.70 15.53
CA VAL A 103 -0.58 2.37 14.77
C VAL A 103 -1.81 2.96 15.45
N ASN A 104 -2.66 3.62 14.67
CA ASN A 104 -3.94 4.20 15.11
C ASN A 104 -5.12 3.87 14.18
N MET A 105 -4.88 3.07 13.15
CA MET A 105 -5.94 2.57 12.26
C MET A 105 -5.57 1.14 11.81
N VAL A 106 -6.55 0.24 11.80
CA VAL A 106 -6.40 -1.13 11.33
C VAL A 106 -7.49 -1.44 10.32
N ARG A 107 -7.14 -2.04 9.19
CA ARG A 107 -8.09 -2.57 8.22
C ARG A 107 -8.25 -4.06 8.48
N PHE A 108 -9.48 -4.46 8.79
CA PHE A 108 -9.89 -5.84 8.93
C PHE A 108 -10.58 -6.29 7.64
N HIS A 109 -9.89 -7.13 6.88
CA HIS A 109 -10.40 -7.69 5.63
C HIS A 109 -10.92 -9.09 5.90
N SER A 110 -12.24 -9.26 5.90
CA SER A 110 -12.94 -10.48 6.29
C SER A 110 -13.79 -11.03 5.15
N ASN A 111 -13.95 -12.33 5.09
CA ASN A 111 -14.85 -12.98 4.17
C ASN A 111 -16.13 -13.41 4.91
N ILE A 112 -17.10 -12.51 5.02
CA ILE A 112 -18.38 -12.74 5.70
C ILE A 112 -19.38 -13.57 4.90
N THR A 113 -19.04 -13.99 3.66
CA THR A 113 -19.93 -14.76 2.81
C THR A 113 -20.27 -16.13 3.44
N PRO A 114 -21.46 -16.69 3.17
CA PRO A 114 -21.94 -17.88 3.84
C PRO A 114 -21.00 -19.09 3.66
N THR A 115 -20.93 -19.93 4.67
CA THR A 115 -20.23 -21.24 4.63
C THR A 115 -21.14 -22.37 4.15
N GLY A 116 -22.46 -22.18 4.16
CA GLY A 116 -23.48 -23.14 3.73
C GLY A 116 -24.13 -22.76 2.41
N ALA A 117 -25.29 -23.38 2.11
CA ALA A 117 -26.04 -23.19 0.87
C ALA A 117 -27.00 -22.00 0.89
N ASP A 118 -27.32 -21.44 2.04
CA ASP A 118 -28.19 -20.28 2.17
C ASP A 118 -27.43 -19.01 1.83
N LEU A 119 -27.78 -18.40 0.69
CA LEU A 119 -27.17 -17.17 0.22
C LEU A 119 -27.34 -16.01 1.20
N MET A 120 -28.41 -15.99 1.98
CA MET A 120 -28.73 -14.90 2.91
C MET A 120 -28.01 -15.03 4.26
N ALA A 121 -27.43 -16.19 4.58
CA ALA A 121 -26.64 -16.39 5.79
C ALA A 121 -25.27 -15.69 5.69
N ILE A 122 -24.63 -15.54 6.84
CA ILE A 122 -23.24 -15.07 6.94
C ILE A 122 -22.36 -16.11 7.64
N ASP A 123 -21.05 -15.94 7.54
CA ASP A 123 -20.09 -16.58 8.41
C ASP A 123 -20.15 -15.93 9.80
N THR A 124 -20.82 -16.57 10.75
CA THR A 124 -20.96 -16.04 12.12
C THR A 124 -19.65 -16.08 12.90
N GLY A 125 -18.73 -16.98 12.53
CA GLY A 125 -17.39 -17.04 13.12
C GLY A 125 -16.56 -15.82 12.73
N GLU A 126 -16.57 -15.45 11.45
CA GLU A 126 -15.92 -14.22 10.95
C GLU A 126 -16.54 -12.96 11.56
N ARG A 127 -17.85 -12.92 11.72
CA ARG A 127 -18.52 -11.80 12.40
C ARG A 127 -18.08 -11.69 13.86
N ASP A 128 -18.05 -12.78 14.61
CA ASP A 128 -17.62 -12.77 16.00
C ASP A 128 -16.15 -12.34 16.14
N HIS A 129 -15.29 -12.82 15.24
CA HIS A 129 -13.90 -12.41 15.20
C HIS A 129 -13.73 -10.90 14.92
N LEU A 130 -14.46 -10.34 13.95
CA LEU A 130 -14.51 -8.90 13.70
C LEU A 130 -14.95 -8.13 14.96
N TRP A 131 -15.99 -8.59 15.64
CA TRP A 131 -16.50 -7.94 16.84
C TRP A 131 -15.46 -7.92 17.98
N LYS A 132 -14.73 -9.02 18.18
CA LYS A 132 -13.60 -9.10 19.13
C LYS A 132 -12.47 -8.16 18.72
N ALA A 133 -12.11 -8.13 17.43
CA ALA A 133 -11.06 -7.25 16.92
C ALA A 133 -11.40 -5.78 17.16
N VAL A 134 -12.64 -5.34 16.84
CA VAL A 134 -13.09 -3.97 17.12
C VAL A 134 -12.97 -3.65 18.62
N ALA A 135 -13.39 -4.54 19.50
CA ALA A 135 -13.32 -4.32 20.94
C ALA A 135 -11.88 -4.18 21.45
N ALA A 136 -10.96 -5.02 20.96
CA ALA A 136 -9.55 -4.99 21.34
C ALA A 136 -8.85 -3.72 20.82
N MET A 137 -9.04 -3.37 19.55
CA MET A 137 -8.45 -2.18 18.94
C MET A 137 -8.97 -0.89 19.59
N LYS A 138 -10.28 -0.80 19.81
CA LYS A 138 -10.93 0.33 20.48
C LYS A 138 -10.29 0.66 21.82
N LYS A 139 -9.99 -0.33 22.66
CA LYS A 139 -9.32 -0.16 23.98
C LYS A 139 -7.92 0.44 23.88
N GLN A 140 -7.27 0.38 22.73
CA GLN A 140 -5.93 0.95 22.49
C GLN A 140 -5.97 2.24 21.68
N GLY A 141 -7.16 2.83 21.47
CA GLY A 141 -7.33 4.03 20.65
C GLY A 141 -7.06 3.82 19.17
N ILE A 142 -7.20 2.58 18.69
CA ILE A 142 -7.04 2.23 17.28
C ILE A 142 -8.41 2.17 16.61
N TYR A 143 -8.58 2.95 15.55
CA TYR A 143 -9.76 2.93 14.69
C TYR A 143 -9.73 1.73 13.75
N MET A 144 -10.90 1.39 13.19
CA MET A 144 -11.04 0.26 12.28
C MET A 144 -11.59 0.69 10.93
N THR A 145 -11.06 0.07 9.86
CA THR A 145 -11.67 -0.01 8.53
C THR A 145 -12.15 -1.43 8.31
N PHE A 146 -13.44 -1.60 8.00
CA PHE A 146 -14.01 -2.92 7.72
C PHE A 146 -14.17 -3.15 6.22
N SER A 147 -13.60 -4.24 5.71
CA SER A 147 -13.67 -4.69 4.31
C SER A 147 -14.35 -6.08 4.25
N PRO A 148 -15.67 -6.15 3.97
CA PRO A 148 -16.48 -7.37 4.13
C PRO A 148 -16.38 -8.36 2.98
N TYR A 149 -15.99 -7.91 1.78
CA TYR A 149 -16.15 -8.70 0.57
C TYR A 149 -14.96 -8.59 -0.38
N TRP A 150 -14.53 -9.74 -0.87
CA TRP A 150 -13.60 -9.89 -1.99
C TRP A 150 -14.11 -11.01 -2.91
N ALA A 151 -14.24 -10.72 -4.19
CA ALA A 151 -14.81 -11.64 -5.17
C ALA A 151 -14.04 -12.97 -5.28
N GLY A 152 -12.70 -12.95 -5.13
CA GLY A 152 -11.85 -14.14 -5.23
C GLY A 152 -12.18 -15.23 -4.22
N PRO A 153 -12.15 -14.98 -2.89
CA PRO A 153 -12.47 -15.97 -1.89
C PRO A 153 -13.96 -16.08 -1.55
N ALA A 154 -14.85 -15.27 -2.17
CA ALA A 154 -16.28 -15.33 -1.89
C ALA A 154 -16.86 -16.72 -2.19
N ARG A 155 -17.54 -17.29 -1.20
CA ARG A 155 -18.03 -18.68 -1.22
C ARG A 155 -19.41 -18.83 -1.89
N VAL A 156 -19.91 -17.80 -2.57
CA VAL A 156 -21.18 -17.82 -3.29
C VAL A 156 -21.06 -18.54 -4.62
N LYS A 157 -22.15 -19.22 -5.04
CA LYS A 157 -22.16 -20.09 -6.23
C LYS A 157 -23.46 -19.93 -7.00
N PRO A 158 -23.52 -20.20 -8.33
CA PRO A 158 -24.74 -20.16 -9.12
C PRO A 158 -25.87 -21.02 -8.57
N ALA A 159 -25.57 -22.15 -7.92
CA ALA A 159 -26.57 -22.99 -7.24
C ALA A 159 -27.35 -22.26 -6.13
N MET A 160 -26.83 -21.16 -5.61
CA MET A 160 -27.51 -20.29 -4.63
C MET A 160 -28.44 -19.27 -5.32
N GLY A 161 -28.49 -19.29 -6.65
CA GLY A 161 -29.37 -18.49 -7.49
C GLY A 161 -28.79 -17.16 -7.96
N ILE A 162 -27.49 -16.90 -7.79
CA ILE A 162 -26.78 -15.81 -8.44
C ILE A 162 -26.49 -16.16 -9.91
N LEU A 163 -26.06 -15.16 -10.69
CA LEU A 163 -25.70 -15.36 -12.07
C LEU A 163 -24.48 -16.28 -12.21
N ASP A 164 -24.47 -17.09 -13.26
CA ASP A 164 -23.33 -17.94 -13.63
C ASP A 164 -22.36 -17.15 -14.52
N SER A 165 -21.13 -17.00 -14.05
CA SER A 165 -20.03 -16.34 -14.79
C SER A 165 -19.26 -17.28 -15.71
N GLY A 166 -19.63 -18.57 -15.81
CA GLY A 166 -18.96 -19.54 -16.67
C GLY A 166 -17.53 -19.87 -16.27
N GLY A 167 -17.23 -19.84 -14.95
CA GLY A 167 -15.93 -20.22 -14.40
C GLY A 167 -14.98 -19.05 -14.08
N ALA A 168 -15.39 -17.81 -14.32
CA ALA A 168 -14.64 -16.62 -13.89
C ALA A 168 -14.73 -16.38 -12.37
N GLY A 169 -15.43 -17.21 -11.61
CA GLY A 169 -15.74 -16.96 -10.20
C GLY A 169 -16.71 -15.78 -10.04
N ASN A 170 -16.56 -15.03 -8.96
CA ASN A 170 -17.49 -13.95 -8.62
C ASN A 170 -17.02 -12.56 -9.07
N TRP A 171 -15.94 -12.47 -9.86
CA TRP A 171 -15.38 -11.20 -10.30
C TRP A 171 -16.38 -10.37 -11.10
N GLY A 172 -16.57 -9.12 -10.69
CA GLY A 172 -17.48 -8.16 -11.29
C GLY A 172 -18.97 -8.38 -10.99
N LEU A 173 -19.40 -9.56 -10.49
CA LEU A 173 -20.83 -9.89 -10.34
C LEU A 173 -21.55 -8.95 -9.39
N LEU A 174 -20.91 -8.55 -8.30
CA LEU A 174 -21.54 -7.70 -7.28
C LEU A 174 -22.05 -6.36 -7.85
N PHE A 175 -21.41 -5.85 -8.91
CA PHE A 175 -21.82 -4.58 -9.53
C PHE A 175 -23.15 -4.65 -10.26
N PHE A 176 -23.60 -5.84 -10.72
CA PHE A 176 -24.78 -5.94 -11.59
C PHE A 176 -25.72 -7.14 -11.33
N ASP A 177 -25.32 -8.09 -10.49
CA ASP A 177 -26.19 -9.20 -10.07
C ASP A 177 -27.10 -8.75 -8.92
N THR A 178 -28.35 -8.48 -9.21
CA THR A 178 -29.33 -7.96 -8.23
C THR A 178 -29.53 -8.89 -7.04
N LYS A 179 -29.49 -10.21 -7.26
CA LYS A 179 -29.65 -11.18 -6.18
C LYS A 179 -28.44 -11.21 -5.26
N LEU A 180 -27.24 -11.10 -5.82
CA LEU A 180 -26.02 -10.97 -5.01
C LEU A 180 -26.00 -9.64 -4.24
N GLN A 181 -26.51 -8.55 -4.84
CA GLN A 181 -26.66 -7.26 -4.17
C GLN A 181 -27.63 -7.31 -2.99
N GLU A 182 -28.76 -8.02 -3.15
CA GLU A 182 -29.71 -8.25 -2.05
C GLU A 182 -29.06 -9.05 -0.91
N ALA A 183 -28.33 -10.10 -1.24
CA ALA A 183 -27.59 -10.88 -0.26
C ALA A 183 -26.54 -10.04 0.47
N TYR A 184 -25.76 -9.25 -0.28
CA TYR A 184 -24.76 -8.34 0.30
C TYR A 184 -25.39 -7.35 1.28
N LYS A 185 -26.52 -6.72 0.93
CA LYS A 185 -27.27 -5.84 1.84
C LYS A 185 -27.67 -6.58 3.13
N ASN A 186 -28.17 -7.80 2.99
CA ASN A 186 -28.56 -8.61 4.16
C ASN A 186 -27.35 -9.00 5.04
N TRP A 187 -26.20 -9.34 4.45
CA TRP A 187 -24.98 -9.61 5.18
C TRP A 187 -24.53 -8.38 5.98
N MET A 188 -24.52 -7.21 5.34
CA MET A 188 -24.14 -5.96 6.00
C MET A 188 -25.10 -5.62 7.15
N LYS A 189 -26.39 -5.85 6.98
CA LYS A 189 -27.38 -5.70 8.06
C LYS A 189 -27.02 -6.58 9.26
N GLN A 190 -26.80 -7.88 9.07
CA GLN A 190 -26.49 -8.82 10.15
C GLN A 190 -25.18 -8.47 10.88
N VAL A 191 -24.18 -7.99 10.16
CA VAL A 191 -22.88 -7.63 10.77
C VAL A 191 -22.95 -6.30 11.52
N LEU A 192 -23.63 -5.29 10.96
CA LEU A 192 -23.56 -3.92 11.43
C LEU A 192 -24.62 -3.56 12.45
N THR A 193 -25.82 -4.18 12.39
CA THR A 193 -26.95 -3.77 13.25
C THR A 193 -27.18 -4.68 14.46
N GLU A 194 -26.66 -5.90 14.46
CA GLU A 194 -26.68 -6.75 15.65
C GLU A 194 -25.73 -6.21 16.73
N LYS A 195 -26.13 -6.37 17.98
CA LYS A 195 -25.36 -5.88 19.11
C LYS A 195 -24.05 -6.65 19.27
N ASN A 196 -22.92 -6.00 19.14
CA ASN A 196 -21.61 -6.57 19.46
C ASN A 196 -21.55 -6.86 20.97
N PRO A 197 -21.41 -8.14 21.40
CA PRO A 197 -21.42 -8.50 22.82
C PRO A 197 -20.18 -7.96 23.59
N TYR A 198 -19.09 -7.64 22.90
CA TYR A 198 -17.83 -7.20 23.51
C TYR A 198 -17.76 -5.70 23.74
N THR A 199 -18.49 -4.89 22.96
CA THR A 199 -18.57 -3.42 23.11
C THR A 199 -19.92 -2.96 23.66
N GLY A 200 -20.93 -3.80 23.59
CA GLY A 200 -22.29 -3.50 24.04
C GLY A 200 -23.13 -2.68 23.08
N ILE A 201 -22.61 -2.31 21.88
CA ILE A 201 -23.32 -1.52 20.87
C ILE A 201 -23.15 -2.15 19.48
N PRO A 202 -24.11 -1.94 18.54
CA PRO A 202 -23.96 -2.34 17.14
C PRO A 202 -22.79 -1.61 16.47
N LEU A 203 -22.11 -2.26 15.50
CA LEU A 203 -21.02 -1.63 14.76
C LEU A 203 -21.47 -0.37 14.01
N ALA A 204 -22.69 -0.32 13.48
CA ALA A 204 -23.25 0.86 12.83
C ALA A 204 -23.24 2.11 13.73
N GLN A 205 -23.24 1.92 15.06
CA GLN A 205 -23.26 2.98 16.06
C GLN A 205 -21.91 3.15 16.78
N ASP A 206 -20.92 2.29 16.47
CA ASP A 206 -19.62 2.34 17.13
C ASP A 206 -18.64 3.28 16.40
N PRO A 207 -18.25 4.42 17.01
CA PRO A 207 -17.31 5.34 16.38
C PRO A 207 -15.89 4.78 16.18
N ALA A 208 -15.53 3.70 16.87
CA ALA A 208 -14.25 3.03 16.65
C ALA A 208 -14.16 2.40 15.24
N LEU A 209 -15.30 2.02 14.65
CA LEU A 209 -15.38 1.70 13.23
C LEU A 209 -15.44 3.01 12.44
N ALA A 210 -14.34 3.40 11.81
CA ALA A 210 -14.20 4.67 11.10
C ALA A 210 -14.67 4.61 9.65
N ILE A 211 -14.32 3.52 8.95
CA ILE A 211 -14.54 3.36 7.50
C ILE A 211 -15.17 1.99 7.21
N ILE A 212 -16.18 1.99 6.36
CA ILE A 212 -16.71 0.77 5.72
C ILE A 212 -16.27 0.78 4.27
N GLN A 213 -15.47 -0.23 3.85
CA GLN A 213 -15.08 -0.43 2.46
C GLN A 213 -16.05 -1.42 1.81
N ILE A 214 -16.71 -1.02 0.73
CA ILE A 214 -17.77 -1.85 0.12
C ILE A 214 -17.18 -3.12 -0.49
N GLN A 215 -16.12 -2.99 -1.30
CA GLN A 215 -15.55 -4.08 -2.06
C GLN A 215 -14.02 -3.98 -2.14
N ASN A 216 -13.35 -5.14 -2.06
CA ASN A 216 -11.90 -5.24 -2.25
C ASN A 216 -11.58 -5.67 -3.67
N GLU A 217 -10.64 -4.98 -4.32
CA GLU A 217 -9.91 -5.37 -5.54
C GLU A 217 -10.76 -5.95 -6.66
N ASP A 218 -11.86 -5.31 -7.01
CA ASP A 218 -12.70 -5.72 -8.14
C ASP A 218 -13.12 -4.52 -8.99
N SER A 219 -13.22 -4.73 -10.32
CA SER A 219 -13.58 -3.69 -11.27
C SER A 219 -14.03 -4.30 -12.60
N LEU A 220 -15.06 -3.71 -13.21
CA LEU A 220 -15.45 -4.02 -14.59
C LEU A 220 -14.42 -3.52 -15.62
N LEU A 221 -13.50 -2.63 -15.21
CA LEU A 221 -12.42 -2.08 -16.04
C LEU A 221 -11.09 -2.81 -15.87
N PHE A 222 -11.07 -3.96 -15.17
CA PHE A 222 -9.88 -4.77 -14.97
C PHE A 222 -9.93 -6.12 -15.71
N TRP A 223 -8.78 -6.76 -15.85
CA TRP A 223 -8.60 -8.00 -16.61
C TRP A 223 -9.55 -9.14 -16.20
N THR A 224 -9.94 -9.20 -14.94
CA THR A 224 -10.85 -10.23 -14.42
C THR A 224 -12.23 -10.22 -15.10
N SER A 225 -12.71 -9.06 -15.53
CA SER A 225 -14.03 -8.92 -16.17
C SER A 225 -14.09 -9.59 -17.56
N GLN A 226 -12.96 -9.81 -18.22
CA GLN A 226 -12.92 -10.56 -19.50
C GLN A 226 -13.37 -12.02 -19.33
N GLY A 227 -13.25 -12.57 -18.13
CA GLY A 227 -13.66 -13.93 -17.81
C GLY A 227 -15.16 -14.13 -17.67
N ILE A 228 -15.95 -13.06 -17.58
CA ILE A 228 -17.41 -13.14 -17.38
C ILE A 228 -18.09 -13.74 -18.61
N LYS A 229 -18.72 -14.91 -18.44
CA LYS A 229 -19.44 -15.70 -19.45
C LYS A 229 -20.86 -16.07 -18.95
N GLY A 230 -21.49 -17.08 -19.56
CA GLY A 230 -22.75 -17.66 -19.10
C GLY A 230 -23.90 -16.66 -18.98
N SER A 231 -24.76 -16.87 -17.99
CA SER A 231 -25.91 -15.98 -17.73
C SER A 231 -25.47 -14.57 -17.25
N ALA A 232 -24.33 -14.45 -16.59
CA ALA A 232 -23.78 -13.16 -16.19
C ALA A 232 -23.40 -12.29 -17.41
N ARG A 233 -22.77 -12.89 -18.43
CA ARG A 233 -22.49 -12.18 -19.69
C ARG A 233 -23.75 -11.77 -20.42
N ALA A 234 -24.77 -12.64 -20.46
CA ALA A 234 -26.07 -12.34 -21.08
C ALA A 234 -26.75 -11.16 -20.38
N GLU A 235 -26.71 -11.12 -19.04
CA GLU A 235 -27.27 -10.02 -18.27
C GLU A 235 -26.53 -8.69 -18.52
N LEU A 236 -25.19 -8.68 -18.53
CA LEU A 236 -24.42 -7.48 -18.88
C LEU A 236 -24.77 -6.97 -20.28
N ARG A 237 -24.92 -7.84 -21.27
CA ARG A 237 -25.33 -7.49 -22.64
C ARG A 237 -26.70 -6.83 -22.66
N ARG A 238 -27.65 -7.36 -21.88
CA ARG A 238 -29.01 -6.81 -21.74
C ARG A 238 -28.98 -5.44 -21.06
N GLN A 239 -28.18 -5.29 -20.01
CA GLN A 239 -28.01 -4.00 -19.32
C GLN A 239 -27.33 -2.96 -20.23
N PHE A 240 -26.33 -3.36 -21.02
CA PHE A 240 -25.72 -2.47 -22.03
C PHE A 240 -26.72 -2.06 -23.11
N GLY A 241 -27.60 -2.99 -23.56
CA GLY A 241 -28.69 -2.66 -24.46
C GLY A 241 -29.66 -1.66 -23.85
N THR A 242 -30.02 -1.81 -22.58
CA THR A 242 -30.88 -0.86 -21.85
C THR A 242 -30.21 0.52 -21.74
N PHE A 243 -28.93 0.58 -21.40
CA PHE A 243 -28.13 1.82 -21.38
C PHE A 243 -28.12 2.50 -22.75
N ALA A 244 -27.81 1.76 -23.83
CA ALA A 244 -27.77 2.30 -25.18
C ALA A 244 -29.13 2.81 -25.66
N LYS A 245 -30.22 2.07 -25.37
CA LYS A 245 -31.60 2.50 -25.65
C LYS A 245 -31.93 3.81 -24.92
N HIS A 246 -31.55 3.93 -23.65
CA HIS A 246 -31.77 5.16 -22.89
C HIS A 246 -30.98 6.34 -23.49
N LYS A 247 -29.73 6.11 -23.87
CA LYS A 247 -28.82 7.15 -24.41
C LYS A 247 -29.22 7.63 -25.81
N TYR A 248 -29.68 6.74 -26.68
CA TYR A 248 -29.93 7.02 -28.10
C TYR A 248 -31.40 6.99 -28.51
N GLY A 249 -32.30 6.62 -27.60
CA GLY A 249 -33.74 6.48 -27.86
C GLY A 249 -34.13 5.11 -28.39
N SER A 250 -33.27 4.41 -29.15
CA SER A 250 -33.50 3.03 -29.60
C SER A 250 -32.14 2.31 -29.82
N LEU A 251 -32.18 0.98 -29.93
CA LEU A 251 -30.98 0.19 -30.23
C LEU A 251 -30.49 0.41 -31.65
N GLU A 252 -31.41 0.58 -32.59
CA GLU A 252 -31.08 0.88 -34.00
C GLU A 252 -30.41 2.25 -34.10
N ALA A 253 -30.83 3.24 -33.33
CA ALA A 253 -30.22 4.54 -33.27
C ALA A 253 -28.77 4.47 -32.66
N ALA A 254 -28.57 3.63 -31.65
CA ALA A 254 -27.24 3.36 -31.09
C ALA A 254 -26.29 2.74 -32.12
N VAL A 255 -26.73 1.66 -32.81
CA VAL A 255 -25.95 1.00 -33.87
C VAL A 255 -25.63 1.95 -35.00
N LYS A 256 -26.57 2.83 -35.37
CA LYS A 256 -26.35 3.89 -36.36
C LYS A 256 -25.32 4.91 -35.89
N ALA A 257 -25.38 5.35 -34.63
CA ALA A 257 -24.40 6.27 -34.04
C ALA A 257 -22.99 5.67 -34.01
N TRP A 258 -22.87 4.34 -33.88
CA TRP A 258 -21.61 3.62 -33.99
C TRP A 258 -21.18 3.35 -35.45
N GLY A 259 -21.88 3.87 -36.45
CA GLY A 259 -21.59 3.63 -37.85
C GLY A 259 -21.64 2.15 -38.28
N GLY A 260 -22.43 1.35 -37.58
CA GLY A 260 -22.51 -0.10 -37.78
C GLY A 260 -21.31 -0.90 -37.21
N ALA A 261 -20.50 -0.29 -36.34
CA ALA A 261 -19.38 -0.99 -35.72
C ALA A 261 -19.85 -2.18 -34.85
N THR A 262 -19.24 -3.33 -35.08
CA THR A 262 -19.56 -4.59 -34.40
C THR A 262 -18.43 -5.05 -33.50
N VAL A 263 -18.74 -5.90 -32.55
CA VAL A 263 -17.75 -6.65 -31.76
C VAL A 263 -17.44 -7.95 -32.50
N THR A 264 -16.17 -8.34 -32.57
CA THR A 264 -15.74 -9.55 -33.29
C THR A 264 -16.18 -10.83 -32.55
N ALA A 265 -16.42 -11.91 -33.30
CA ALA A 265 -16.95 -13.15 -32.74
C ALA A 265 -16.04 -13.88 -31.74
N ASP A 266 -14.75 -13.56 -31.75
CA ASP A 266 -13.77 -14.06 -30.77
C ASP A 266 -13.88 -13.35 -29.42
N GLN A 267 -14.47 -12.15 -29.38
CA GLN A 267 -14.69 -11.38 -28.14
C GLN A 267 -16.09 -11.67 -27.54
N ASP A 268 -17.14 -11.66 -28.38
CA ASP A 268 -18.50 -11.91 -27.94
C ASP A 268 -19.38 -12.36 -29.10
N ARG A 269 -20.54 -12.95 -28.79
CA ARG A 269 -21.57 -13.22 -29.81
C ARG A 269 -22.14 -11.90 -30.35
N PRO A 270 -22.65 -11.89 -31.61
CA PRO A 270 -23.19 -10.68 -32.25
C PRO A 270 -24.32 -10.01 -31.44
N ASP A 271 -24.56 -8.73 -31.74
CA ASP A 271 -25.72 -8.01 -31.21
C ASP A 271 -27.04 -8.75 -31.55
N ASP A 272 -27.97 -8.77 -30.60
CA ASP A 272 -29.31 -9.31 -30.77
C ASP A 272 -30.30 -8.20 -30.38
N ILE A 273 -30.66 -7.39 -31.38
CA ILE A 273 -31.57 -6.26 -31.20
C ILE A 273 -32.96 -6.70 -30.76
N ALA A 274 -33.44 -7.84 -31.27
CA ALA A 274 -34.72 -8.37 -30.91
C ALA A 274 -34.87 -8.76 -29.44
N ARG A 275 -33.74 -9.22 -28.85
CA ARG A 275 -33.66 -9.56 -27.42
C ARG A 275 -33.19 -8.40 -26.55
N GLY A 276 -32.85 -7.27 -27.13
CA GLY A 276 -32.29 -6.12 -26.39
C GLY A 276 -30.84 -6.32 -25.90
N GLU A 277 -30.09 -7.23 -26.51
CA GLU A 277 -28.73 -7.59 -26.10
C GLU A 277 -27.69 -7.01 -27.07
N LEU A 278 -26.73 -6.26 -26.54
CA LEU A 278 -25.61 -5.72 -27.30
C LEU A 278 -24.31 -6.42 -26.90
N ALA A 279 -23.49 -6.76 -27.88
CA ALA A 279 -22.17 -7.35 -27.68
C ALA A 279 -21.24 -6.37 -26.96
N LEU A 280 -20.39 -6.92 -26.11
CA LEU A 280 -19.41 -6.16 -25.32
C LEU A 280 -17.99 -6.51 -25.78
N HIS A 281 -17.18 -5.50 -25.99
CA HIS A 281 -15.73 -5.69 -26.14
C HIS A 281 -15.12 -6.29 -24.88
N ILE A 282 -14.06 -7.08 -25.04
CA ILE A 282 -13.21 -7.49 -23.90
C ILE A 282 -12.43 -6.28 -23.40
N VAL A 283 -11.99 -6.31 -22.15
CA VAL A 283 -11.28 -5.17 -21.52
C VAL A 283 -9.99 -4.84 -22.28
N TRP A 284 -9.31 -5.83 -22.84
CA TRP A 284 -8.12 -5.57 -23.66
C TRP A 284 -8.42 -4.61 -24.82
N GLU A 285 -9.58 -4.76 -25.51
CA GLU A 285 -9.94 -3.85 -26.60
C GLU A 285 -10.19 -2.43 -26.08
N LEU A 286 -10.74 -2.28 -24.87
CA LEU A 286 -10.91 -0.96 -24.24
C LEU A 286 -9.56 -0.28 -23.95
N THR A 287 -8.47 -1.01 -23.74
CA THR A 287 -7.14 -0.41 -23.58
C THR A 287 -6.57 0.08 -24.92
N GLN A 288 -7.15 -0.35 -26.05
CA GLN A 288 -6.69 0.03 -27.39
C GLN A 288 -7.41 1.28 -27.88
N ARG A 289 -6.69 2.22 -28.45
CA ARG A 289 -7.25 3.43 -29.09
C ARG A 289 -7.12 3.34 -30.60
N ARG A 290 -7.63 2.26 -31.15
CA ARG A 290 -7.62 1.94 -32.59
C ARG A 290 -9.03 1.80 -33.14
N GLY A 291 -9.15 1.68 -34.46
CA GLY A 291 -10.41 1.60 -35.16
C GLY A 291 -10.94 2.94 -35.63
N ASN A 292 -12.07 2.89 -36.34
CA ASN A 292 -12.74 4.09 -36.87
C ASN A 292 -13.54 4.83 -35.76
N ALA A 293 -14.11 5.99 -36.09
CA ALA A 293 -14.85 6.80 -35.15
C ALA A 293 -16.04 6.06 -34.50
N GLY A 294 -16.75 5.19 -35.27
CA GLY A 294 -17.86 4.41 -34.76
C GLY A 294 -17.42 3.37 -33.72
N GLN A 295 -16.32 2.67 -33.97
CA GLN A 295 -15.72 1.73 -33.01
C GLN A 295 -15.27 2.46 -31.74
N GLN A 296 -14.63 3.63 -31.87
CA GLN A 296 -14.22 4.42 -30.73
C GLN A 296 -15.45 4.91 -29.91
N GLN A 297 -16.53 5.30 -30.58
CA GLN A 297 -17.79 5.69 -29.90
C GLN A 297 -18.39 4.51 -29.14
N ARG A 298 -18.45 3.31 -29.76
CA ARG A 298 -18.94 2.11 -29.09
C ARG A 298 -18.12 1.75 -27.85
N CYS A 299 -16.80 1.83 -27.94
CA CYS A 299 -15.91 1.64 -26.80
C CYS A 299 -16.12 2.70 -25.72
N ALA A 300 -16.32 3.97 -26.10
CA ALA A 300 -16.62 5.05 -25.14
C ALA A 300 -17.95 4.80 -24.39
N ASP A 301 -18.97 4.34 -25.11
CA ASP A 301 -20.26 4.02 -24.52
C ASP A 301 -20.16 2.81 -23.55
N GLN A 302 -19.36 1.82 -23.90
CA GLN A 302 -19.12 0.68 -22.99
C GLN A 302 -18.29 1.12 -21.76
N MET A 303 -17.31 1.99 -21.92
CA MET A 303 -16.59 2.60 -20.79
C MET A 303 -17.53 3.34 -19.87
N GLN A 304 -18.40 4.20 -20.42
CA GLN A 304 -19.42 4.91 -19.65
C GLN A 304 -20.34 3.92 -18.94
N PHE A 305 -20.88 2.94 -19.63
CA PHE A 305 -21.77 1.93 -19.07
C PHE A 305 -21.12 1.18 -17.89
N PHE A 306 -19.90 0.67 -18.05
CA PHE A 306 -19.24 -0.04 -16.97
C PHE A 306 -18.96 0.86 -15.77
N THR A 307 -18.50 2.08 -16.02
CA THR A 307 -18.16 3.04 -14.97
C THR A 307 -19.41 3.50 -14.21
N GLU A 308 -20.50 3.83 -14.93
CA GLU A 308 -21.79 4.19 -14.31
C GLU A 308 -22.43 3.01 -13.56
N THR A 309 -22.28 1.78 -14.05
CA THR A 309 -22.74 0.58 -13.33
C THR A 309 -22.04 0.45 -11.98
N MET A 310 -20.73 0.63 -11.93
CA MET A 310 -19.98 0.61 -10.66
C MET A 310 -20.36 1.80 -9.77
N HIS A 311 -20.46 3.01 -10.32
CA HIS A 311 -20.87 4.20 -9.57
C HIS A 311 -22.24 4.05 -8.93
N ASN A 312 -23.24 3.60 -9.71
CA ASN A 312 -24.62 3.42 -9.25
C ASN A 312 -24.72 2.34 -8.16
N PHE A 313 -23.96 1.25 -8.30
CA PHE A 313 -23.88 0.23 -7.26
C PHE A 313 -23.28 0.82 -5.97
N ASN A 314 -22.17 1.54 -6.07
CA ASN A 314 -21.50 2.16 -4.92
C ASN A 314 -22.43 3.17 -4.23
N GLN A 315 -23.15 3.98 -5.00
CA GLN A 315 -24.15 4.92 -4.48
C GLN A 315 -25.27 4.19 -3.75
N MET A 316 -25.85 3.15 -4.37
CA MET A 316 -26.94 2.35 -3.80
C MET A 316 -26.52 1.72 -2.45
N ILE A 317 -25.32 1.19 -2.35
CA ILE A 317 -24.85 0.61 -1.09
C ILE A 317 -24.57 1.70 -0.05
N GLY A 318 -23.93 2.81 -0.45
CA GLY A 318 -23.73 3.96 0.45
C GLY A 318 -25.05 4.49 1.01
N GLU A 319 -26.08 4.64 0.18
CA GLU A 319 -27.41 5.05 0.60
C GLU A 319 -28.05 4.04 1.55
N TYR A 320 -27.96 2.74 1.26
CA TYR A 320 -28.45 1.67 2.12
C TYR A 320 -27.80 1.72 3.51
N LEU A 321 -26.46 1.85 3.56
CA LEU A 321 -25.75 1.98 4.83
C LEU A 321 -26.24 3.20 5.64
N ARG A 322 -26.47 4.34 4.98
CA ARG A 322 -26.92 5.57 5.62
C ARG A 322 -28.38 5.53 6.07
N LYS A 323 -29.28 5.22 5.13
CA LYS A 323 -30.74 5.38 5.31
C LYS A 323 -31.38 4.20 6.02
N ASP A 324 -30.94 2.97 5.69
CA ASP A 324 -31.56 1.75 6.20
C ASP A 324 -30.87 1.21 7.46
N LEU A 325 -29.53 1.28 7.50
CA LEU A 325 -28.77 0.76 8.64
C LEU A 325 -28.35 1.85 9.64
N GLY A 326 -28.52 3.13 9.32
CA GLY A 326 -28.16 4.23 10.21
C GLY A 326 -26.66 4.39 10.46
N CYS A 327 -25.82 3.86 9.57
CA CYS A 327 -24.36 3.95 9.68
C CYS A 327 -23.88 5.40 9.57
N ARG A 328 -22.95 5.79 10.43
CA ARG A 328 -22.33 7.12 10.46
C ARG A 328 -20.86 7.09 10.03
N GLN A 329 -20.29 5.91 9.84
CA GLN A 329 -18.93 5.67 9.34
C GLN A 329 -18.75 6.26 7.95
N LEU A 330 -17.53 6.66 7.61
CA LEU A 330 -17.20 6.99 6.23
C LEU A 330 -17.28 5.75 5.35
N VAL A 331 -17.63 5.92 4.08
CA VAL A 331 -17.75 4.82 3.12
C VAL A 331 -16.67 4.97 2.05
N ASN A 332 -15.89 3.92 1.84
CA ASN A 332 -14.97 3.74 0.73
C ASN A 332 -15.56 2.74 -0.27
N ALA A 333 -15.70 3.12 -1.52
CA ALA A 333 -16.32 2.27 -2.54
C ALA A 333 -15.45 1.04 -2.87
N GLY A 334 -14.18 1.27 -3.14
CA GLY A 334 -13.22 0.25 -3.56
C GLY A 334 -11.79 0.76 -3.55
N ASN A 335 -10.88 -0.10 -3.98
CA ASN A 335 -9.44 0.16 -3.88
C ASN A 335 -8.65 -0.43 -5.05
N TRP A 336 -9.32 -0.68 -6.21
CA TRP A 336 -8.65 -1.35 -7.30
C TRP A 336 -8.13 -0.37 -8.36
N ARG A 337 -7.51 -0.95 -9.34
CA ARG A 337 -6.93 -0.31 -10.52
C ARG A 337 -7.54 -0.90 -11.80
N THR A 338 -7.23 -0.32 -12.92
CA THR A 338 -7.75 -0.72 -14.23
C THR A 338 -6.72 -1.48 -15.06
N ALA A 339 -7.16 -2.04 -16.18
CA ALA A 339 -6.28 -2.70 -17.15
C ALA A 339 -5.27 -1.75 -17.80
N ASP A 340 -5.59 -0.46 -17.87
CA ASP A 340 -4.70 0.61 -18.31
C ASP A 340 -4.77 1.80 -17.35
N ASN A 341 -3.73 1.93 -16.50
CA ASN A 341 -3.67 2.99 -15.49
C ASN A 341 -3.51 4.41 -16.06
N VAL A 342 -3.14 4.55 -17.33
CA VAL A 342 -3.00 5.87 -17.94
C VAL A 342 -4.35 6.41 -18.39
N THR A 343 -5.13 5.60 -19.11
CA THR A 343 -6.31 6.08 -19.81
C THR A 343 -7.64 5.72 -19.14
N MET A 344 -7.65 4.75 -18.22
CA MET A 344 -8.87 4.22 -17.61
C MET A 344 -8.97 4.46 -16.09
N LEU A 345 -7.85 4.75 -15.40
CA LEU A 345 -7.82 4.87 -13.94
C LEU A 345 -8.72 6.01 -13.42
N ASP A 346 -8.79 7.13 -14.14
CA ASP A 346 -9.66 8.25 -13.75
C ASP A 346 -11.15 7.87 -13.81
N ALA A 347 -11.56 6.99 -14.74
CA ALA A 347 -12.92 6.46 -14.80
C ALA A 347 -13.24 5.57 -13.59
N GLU A 348 -12.29 4.67 -13.20
CA GLU A 348 -12.41 3.88 -11.98
C GLU A 348 -12.62 4.77 -10.75
N ARG A 349 -11.74 5.77 -10.55
CA ARG A 349 -11.83 6.69 -9.41
C ARG A 349 -13.08 7.55 -9.42
N TRP A 350 -13.55 7.94 -10.60
CA TRP A 350 -14.84 8.62 -10.69
C TRP A 350 -15.96 7.73 -10.16
N SER A 351 -15.93 6.42 -10.41
CA SER A 351 -16.96 5.52 -9.85
C SER A 351 -16.99 5.50 -8.32
N TYR A 352 -15.85 5.81 -7.66
CA TYR A 352 -15.74 5.89 -6.20
C TYR A 352 -16.27 7.20 -5.62
N THR A 353 -16.46 8.26 -6.46
CA THR A 353 -17.03 9.54 -5.99
C THR A 353 -18.47 9.42 -5.50
N ALA A 354 -19.12 8.29 -5.75
CA ALA A 354 -20.40 7.93 -5.14
C ALA A 354 -20.38 7.86 -3.60
N ASN A 355 -19.18 7.74 -3.01
CA ASN A 355 -19.00 7.62 -1.56
C ASN A 355 -18.01 8.69 -1.05
N GLU A 356 -17.39 8.48 0.13
CA GLU A 356 -16.70 9.58 0.83
C GLU A 356 -15.18 9.48 0.86
N VAL A 357 -14.60 8.30 0.58
CA VAL A 357 -13.15 8.04 0.69
C VAL A 357 -12.64 7.38 -0.57
N MET A 358 -11.55 7.94 -1.14
CA MET A 358 -10.82 7.33 -2.26
C MET A 358 -9.86 6.27 -1.75
N GLY A 359 -9.75 5.13 -2.45
CA GLY A 359 -8.83 4.05 -2.09
C GLY A 359 -8.10 3.49 -3.29
N VAL A 360 -6.89 2.94 -3.02
CA VAL A 360 -6.12 2.16 -3.98
C VAL A 360 -5.26 1.15 -3.23
N ASN A 361 -4.99 -0.02 -3.83
CA ASN A 361 -3.94 -0.93 -3.39
C ASN A 361 -2.73 -0.74 -4.29
N ARG A 362 -1.58 -0.45 -3.69
CA ARG A 362 -0.34 -0.23 -4.44
C ARG A 362 0.86 -0.60 -3.60
N TYR A 363 1.66 -1.56 -4.09
CA TYR A 363 2.82 -2.12 -3.40
C TYR A 363 4.13 -1.67 -4.04
N TYR A 364 5.22 -1.81 -3.30
CA TYR A 364 6.57 -1.73 -3.83
C TYR A 364 7.27 -3.08 -3.73
N ALA A 365 7.80 -3.59 -4.84
CA ALA A 365 8.55 -4.83 -4.90
C ALA A 365 9.41 -4.90 -6.16
N GLY A 366 10.53 -5.62 -6.07
CA GLY A 366 11.22 -6.17 -7.23
C GLY A 366 10.49 -7.40 -7.80
N ALA A 367 11.05 -8.00 -8.85
CA ALA A 367 10.58 -9.28 -9.34
C ALA A 367 10.78 -10.37 -8.27
N HIS A 368 9.82 -11.29 -8.16
CA HIS A 368 9.94 -12.49 -7.32
C HIS A 368 9.23 -13.64 -8.02
N ASN A 369 9.98 -14.65 -8.47
CA ASN A 369 9.51 -15.80 -9.22
C ASN A 369 9.80 -17.09 -8.46
N GLY A 370 8.79 -17.98 -8.40
CA GLY A 370 8.88 -19.26 -7.72
C GLY A 370 7.52 -19.93 -7.59
N LYS A 371 7.50 -21.22 -7.29
CA LYS A 371 6.23 -21.98 -7.14
C LYS A 371 5.32 -21.40 -6.07
N ASN A 372 5.91 -20.87 -5.00
CA ASN A 372 5.20 -20.33 -3.83
C ASN A 372 5.29 -18.79 -3.75
N ALA A 373 5.76 -18.12 -4.80
CA ALA A 373 6.04 -16.68 -4.79
C ALA A 373 4.83 -15.78 -4.48
N GLY A 374 3.60 -16.30 -4.55
CA GLY A 374 2.38 -15.59 -4.15
C GLY A 374 2.22 -15.43 -2.63
N TRP A 375 2.84 -16.29 -1.82
CA TRP A 375 2.61 -16.33 -0.36
C TRP A 375 3.85 -16.58 0.49
N ALA A 376 4.92 -17.15 -0.06
CA ALA A 376 6.14 -17.47 0.67
C ALA A 376 7.41 -17.22 -0.14
N ILE A 377 8.52 -17.11 0.57
CA ILE A 377 9.88 -17.04 0.04
C ILE A 377 10.59 -18.32 0.46
N VAL A 378 11.07 -19.10 -0.50
CA VAL A 378 11.69 -20.40 -0.28
C VAL A 378 12.99 -20.56 -1.08
N ALA A 379 13.80 -21.55 -0.73
CA ALA A 379 14.94 -21.92 -1.55
C ALA A 379 14.49 -22.32 -2.98
N GLY A 380 15.22 -21.85 -3.99
CA GLY A 380 14.90 -22.00 -5.41
C GLY A 380 14.23 -20.79 -6.04
N ASP A 381 13.61 -19.91 -5.25
CA ASP A 381 13.01 -18.68 -5.75
C ASP A 381 14.08 -17.73 -6.30
N THR A 382 13.70 -16.95 -7.33
CA THR A 382 14.55 -15.92 -7.93
C THR A 382 13.91 -14.55 -7.74
N PHE A 383 14.71 -13.51 -7.51
CA PHE A 383 14.21 -12.16 -7.26
C PHE A 383 15.19 -11.07 -7.70
N THR A 384 14.69 -9.84 -7.85
CA THR A 384 15.53 -8.65 -7.98
C THR A 384 15.47 -7.85 -6.69
N ASP A 385 16.63 -7.36 -6.22
CA ASP A 385 16.72 -6.49 -5.04
C ASP A 385 16.76 -5.03 -5.50
N GLU A 386 15.68 -4.29 -5.26
CA GLU A 386 15.47 -2.96 -5.82
C GLU A 386 15.13 -1.92 -4.74
N SER A 387 15.84 -0.77 -4.75
CA SER A 387 15.53 0.36 -3.90
C SER A 387 14.61 1.36 -4.61
N VAL A 388 13.54 1.80 -3.93
CA VAL A 388 12.62 2.83 -4.47
C VAL A 388 13.34 4.16 -4.70
N LEU A 389 14.42 4.40 -4.00
CA LEU A 389 15.23 5.62 -4.16
C LEU A 389 15.86 5.75 -5.55
N LEU A 390 16.15 4.62 -6.22
CA LEU A 390 16.63 4.56 -7.59
C LEU A 390 15.50 4.55 -8.63
N ASN A 391 14.28 4.14 -8.21
CA ASN A 391 13.06 4.06 -9.01
C ASN A 391 11.91 4.87 -8.40
N PRO A 392 12.08 6.17 -8.12
CA PRO A 392 11.18 6.93 -7.24
C PRO A 392 9.77 7.14 -7.79
N ARG A 393 9.57 6.96 -9.10
CA ARG A 393 8.25 7.01 -9.73
C ARG A 393 7.32 5.88 -9.23
N GLN A 394 7.90 4.80 -8.71
CA GLN A 394 7.18 3.65 -8.18
C GLN A 394 6.82 3.78 -6.69
N LEU A 395 7.12 4.91 -6.05
CA LEU A 395 6.79 5.13 -4.65
C LEU A 395 5.28 4.98 -4.41
N PRO A 396 4.83 4.07 -3.53
CA PRO A 396 3.40 3.74 -3.38
C PRO A 396 2.49 4.90 -2.97
N VAL A 397 3.03 5.93 -2.34
CA VAL A 397 2.31 7.16 -1.94
C VAL A 397 2.33 8.26 -3.01
N SER A 398 2.92 8.01 -4.19
CA SER A 398 2.82 8.90 -5.36
C SER A 398 1.48 8.69 -6.06
N LEU A 399 0.41 9.23 -5.47
CA LEU A 399 -0.98 9.01 -5.87
C LEU A 399 -1.62 10.29 -6.41
N LYS A 400 -2.36 10.18 -7.51
CA LYS A 400 -3.24 11.25 -8.00
C LYS A 400 -4.47 11.31 -7.11
N GLN A 401 -4.62 12.37 -6.35
CA GLN A 401 -5.73 12.55 -5.41
C GLN A 401 -6.94 13.16 -6.11
N VAL A 402 -8.13 12.86 -5.60
CA VAL A 402 -9.38 13.44 -6.11
C VAL A 402 -9.80 14.59 -5.20
N ALA A 403 -9.97 15.78 -5.76
CA ALA A 403 -10.36 16.97 -5.00
C ALA A 403 -11.66 16.75 -4.23
N GLY A 404 -11.68 17.12 -2.95
CA GLY A 404 -12.81 16.95 -2.06
C GLY A 404 -12.96 15.58 -1.42
N PHE A 405 -11.93 14.70 -1.53
CA PHE A 405 -11.96 13.34 -0.97
C PHE A 405 -10.65 13.00 -0.26
N PRO A 406 -10.70 12.45 0.97
CA PRO A 406 -9.54 11.86 1.58
C PRO A 406 -9.03 10.67 0.75
N MET A 407 -7.71 10.49 0.68
CA MET A 407 -7.06 9.44 -0.10
C MET A 407 -6.34 8.43 0.78
N ILE A 408 -6.64 7.14 0.60
CA ILE A 408 -5.96 6.05 1.30
C ILE A 408 -5.27 5.08 0.34
N ASN A 409 -4.08 4.60 0.71
CA ASN A 409 -3.51 3.38 0.16
C ASN A 409 -3.87 2.24 1.11
N SER A 410 -4.92 1.47 0.78
CA SER A 410 -5.53 0.51 1.70
C SER A 410 -4.79 -0.82 1.81
N GLU A 411 -3.83 -1.09 0.92
CA GLU A 411 -2.89 -2.20 1.03
C GLU A 411 -1.57 -1.83 0.37
N SER A 412 -0.48 -1.93 1.13
CA SER A 412 0.86 -1.68 0.61
C SER A 412 1.94 -2.27 1.50
N SER A 413 3.11 -2.53 0.94
CA SER A 413 4.30 -2.94 1.67
C SER A 413 5.56 -2.77 0.80
N TRP A 414 6.73 -2.83 1.43
CA TRP A 414 8.00 -3.18 0.79
C TRP A 414 8.12 -4.69 0.82
N VAL A 415 7.69 -5.34 -0.28
CA VAL A 415 7.43 -6.77 -0.31
C VAL A 415 8.73 -7.56 -0.35
N PRO A 416 9.01 -8.44 0.65
CA PRO A 416 10.17 -9.30 0.61
C PRO A 416 10.14 -10.24 -0.63
N PRO A 417 11.30 -10.74 -1.09
CA PRO A 417 12.58 -10.87 -0.37
C PRO A 417 13.57 -9.70 -0.51
N GLN A 418 13.15 -8.56 -1.03
CA GLN A 418 14.06 -7.41 -1.15
C GLN A 418 14.65 -6.97 0.19
N GLY A 419 15.90 -6.48 0.19
CA GLY A 419 16.64 -6.13 1.39
C GLY A 419 16.59 -4.65 1.79
N TYR A 420 16.07 -3.76 0.92
CA TYR A 420 16.02 -2.31 1.18
C TYR A 420 14.74 -1.88 1.90
N GLN A 421 14.26 -2.69 2.86
CA GLN A 421 12.97 -2.46 3.52
C GLN A 421 12.97 -1.26 4.47
N SER A 422 14.11 -0.92 5.08
CA SER A 422 14.18 0.17 6.05
C SER A 422 13.92 1.56 5.44
N GLU A 423 14.04 1.73 4.12
CA GLU A 423 13.68 2.98 3.44
C GLU A 423 12.16 3.19 3.41
N GLY A 424 11.37 2.10 3.44
CA GLY A 424 9.92 2.15 3.28
C GLY A 424 9.22 3.05 4.29
N PRO A 425 9.35 2.84 5.61
CA PRO A 425 8.72 3.70 6.62
C PRO A 425 9.16 5.17 6.53
N PHE A 426 10.43 5.45 6.22
CA PHE A 426 10.92 6.81 5.99
C PHE A 426 10.21 7.45 4.80
N MET A 427 10.24 6.80 3.63
CA MET A 427 9.70 7.33 2.38
C MET A 427 8.19 7.49 2.45
N VAL A 428 7.49 6.53 3.05
CA VAL A 428 6.04 6.62 3.25
C VAL A 428 5.69 7.81 4.13
N ALA A 429 6.25 7.91 5.34
CA ALA A 429 5.92 9.01 6.24
C ALA A 429 6.27 10.39 5.66
N ALA A 430 7.40 10.50 4.95
CA ALA A 430 7.84 11.74 4.33
C ALA A 430 6.90 12.21 3.20
N TYR A 431 6.64 11.34 2.24
CA TYR A 431 5.85 11.73 1.06
C TYR A 431 4.33 11.64 1.28
N GLN A 432 3.87 10.81 2.21
CA GLN A 432 2.49 10.85 2.70
C GLN A 432 2.19 12.22 3.35
N SER A 433 3.10 12.72 4.18
CA SER A 433 2.97 14.06 4.79
C SER A 433 3.03 15.18 3.76
N LEU A 434 3.98 15.13 2.82
CA LEU A 434 4.16 16.13 1.76
C LEU A 434 2.90 16.24 0.88
N ASN A 435 2.36 15.09 0.48
CA ASN A 435 1.26 15.02 -0.48
C ASN A 435 -0.13 15.07 0.18
N GLY A 436 -0.23 14.89 1.49
CA GLY A 436 -1.53 14.86 2.18
C GLY A 436 -2.31 13.56 1.98
N VAL A 437 -1.64 12.44 1.64
CA VAL A 437 -2.29 11.12 1.65
C VAL A 437 -2.64 10.76 3.09
N ASP A 438 -3.90 10.41 3.38
CA ASP A 438 -4.42 10.38 4.75
C ASP A 438 -4.08 9.10 5.52
N ALA A 439 -4.04 7.96 4.83
CA ALA A 439 -3.66 6.70 5.42
C ALA A 439 -2.88 5.81 4.47
N TYR A 440 -1.91 5.09 5.03
CA TYR A 440 -1.16 4.05 4.36
C TYR A 440 -1.23 2.80 5.23
N TYR A 441 -1.84 1.74 4.67
CA TYR A 441 -2.06 0.50 5.40
C TYR A 441 -1.00 -0.52 5.05
N TRP A 442 -0.06 -0.75 5.97
CA TRP A 442 0.96 -1.77 5.82
C TRP A 442 0.34 -3.17 5.74
N PHE A 443 0.68 -3.92 4.73
CA PHE A 443 0.18 -5.27 4.50
C PHE A 443 1.27 -6.32 4.76
N ALA A 444 1.19 -7.16 5.77
CA ALA A 444 0.22 -7.21 6.85
C ALA A 444 0.87 -7.80 8.11
N THR A 445 0.18 -7.85 9.20
CA THR A 445 0.56 -8.67 10.35
C THR A 445 -0.65 -8.98 11.24
N GLY A 446 -0.59 -10.14 11.90
CA GLY A 446 -1.45 -10.52 13.01
C GLY A 446 -0.63 -10.89 14.23
N GLU A 447 0.64 -10.53 14.24
CA GLU A 447 1.58 -10.93 15.30
C GLU A 447 1.33 -10.12 16.60
N GLU A 448 1.42 -10.80 17.72
CA GLU A 448 1.38 -10.20 19.05
C GLU A 448 2.77 -9.88 19.61
N ASP A 449 3.79 -10.17 18.81
CA ASP A 449 5.21 -9.95 19.10
C ASP A 449 6.02 -9.91 17.79
N TRP A 450 7.34 -9.76 17.86
CA TRP A 450 8.23 -9.76 16.72
C TRP A 450 8.22 -11.09 15.96
N ARG A 451 7.99 -11.05 14.66
CA ARG A 451 8.07 -12.23 13.80
C ARG A 451 9.51 -12.63 13.56
N GLN A 452 9.85 -13.88 13.82
CA GLN A 452 11.13 -14.49 13.48
C GLN A 452 11.02 -15.32 12.19
N PRO A 453 12.11 -15.45 11.40
CA PRO A 453 12.15 -16.39 10.29
C PRO A 453 11.83 -17.80 10.75
N GLY A 454 11.07 -18.54 9.98
CA GLY A 454 10.64 -19.86 10.40
C GLY A 454 10.12 -20.70 9.25
N SER A 455 8.84 -20.99 9.26
CA SER A 455 8.16 -21.68 8.18
C SER A 455 6.78 -21.06 7.97
N ALA A 456 6.51 -20.62 6.73
CA ALA A 456 5.24 -20.02 6.37
C ALA A 456 4.07 -21.03 6.40
N ASN A 457 4.34 -22.32 6.32
CA ASN A 457 3.36 -23.41 6.31
C ASN A 457 3.59 -24.51 7.32
N GLY A 458 4.59 -24.36 8.22
CA GLY A 458 4.94 -25.30 9.27
C GLY A 458 5.91 -26.42 8.88
N TYR A 459 6.28 -26.59 7.61
CA TYR A 459 7.17 -27.67 7.16
C TYR A 459 8.26 -27.26 6.14
N LEU A 460 8.15 -26.09 5.51
CA LEU A 460 9.22 -25.58 4.64
C LEU A 460 9.98 -24.46 5.36
N PRO A 461 11.32 -24.49 5.40
CA PRO A 461 12.10 -23.30 5.76
C PRO A 461 11.76 -22.15 4.83
N SER A 462 11.03 -21.15 5.35
CA SER A 462 10.44 -20.11 4.53
C SER A 462 10.02 -18.92 5.39
N GLU A 463 9.71 -17.82 4.75
CA GLU A 463 9.02 -16.69 5.35
C GLU A 463 7.69 -16.47 4.65
N GLY A 464 6.70 -16.02 5.37
CA GLY A 464 5.48 -15.47 4.79
C GLY A 464 5.79 -14.17 4.06
N LYS A 465 5.34 -14.05 2.82
CA LYS A 465 5.55 -12.85 2.00
C LYS A 465 4.87 -11.61 2.60
N TRP A 466 3.80 -11.81 3.34
CA TRP A 466 2.91 -10.78 3.86
C TRP A 466 3.09 -10.59 5.37
N VAL A 467 4.32 -10.31 5.80
CA VAL A 467 4.64 -10.05 7.22
C VAL A 467 5.45 -8.78 7.34
N CYS A 468 4.94 -7.81 8.12
CA CYS A 468 5.64 -6.55 8.37
C CYS A 468 6.16 -6.40 9.81
N ALA A 469 5.89 -7.37 10.73
CA ALA A 469 6.38 -7.34 12.11
C ALA A 469 7.85 -7.76 12.24
N THR A 470 8.71 -7.22 11.36
CA THR A 470 10.14 -7.49 11.26
C THR A 470 10.97 -6.27 11.66
N PRO A 471 12.25 -6.44 12.04
CA PRO A 471 13.08 -5.32 12.51
C PRO A 471 13.28 -4.22 11.46
N MET A 472 13.31 -4.53 10.15
CA MET A 472 13.57 -3.51 9.13
C MET A 472 12.29 -2.90 8.53
N LEU A 473 11.11 -3.42 8.83
CA LEU A 473 9.84 -2.75 8.57
C LEU A 473 9.26 -2.15 9.85
N MET A 474 8.62 -2.94 10.70
CA MET A 474 7.96 -2.45 11.92
C MET A 474 8.94 -1.82 12.92
N GLY A 475 10.20 -2.29 12.94
CA GLY A 475 11.25 -1.67 13.73
C GLY A 475 11.58 -0.24 13.31
N GLN A 476 11.22 0.16 12.09
CA GLN A 476 11.40 1.52 11.61
C GLN A 476 10.14 2.39 11.73
N TRP A 477 9.04 1.87 12.29
CA TRP A 477 7.79 2.64 12.43
C TRP A 477 7.83 3.74 13.49
N PRO A 478 8.49 3.60 14.67
CA PRO A 478 8.33 4.60 15.73
C PRO A 478 8.65 6.03 15.30
N ALA A 479 9.80 6.27 14.71
CA ALA A 479 10.18 7.61 14.24
C ALA A 479 9.29 8.06 13.06
N ALA A 480 8.98 7.17 12.12
CA ALA A 480 8.16 7.45 10.95
C ALA A 480 6.70 7.79 11.35
N ALA A 481 6.10 6.99 12.22
CA ALA A 481 4.73 7.22 12.71
C ALA A 481 4.62 8.54 13.49
N MET A 482 5.63 8.87 14.31
CA MET A 482 5.66 10.15 15.02
C MET A 482 5.75 11.33 14.07
N MET A 483 6.62 11.24 13.06
CA MET A 483 6.79 12.26 12.03
C MET A 483 5.48 12.53 11.27
N LEU A 484 4.78 11.48 10.85
CA LEU A 484 3.49 11.60 10.17
C LEU A 484 2.41 12.14 11.09
N ARG A 485 2.19 11.49 12.25
CA ARG A 485 1.06 11.77 13.13
C ARG A 485 1.13 13.11 13.83
N ARG A 486 2.35 13.67 13.97
CA ARG A 486 2.61 15.00 14.51
C ARG A 486 2.85 16.07 13.43
N SER A 487 2.68 15.71 12.15
CA SER A 487 2.86 16.62 11.01
C SER A 487 4.22 17.34 11.05
N TYR A 488 5.32 16.59 11.24
CA TYR A 488 6.66 17.15 11.30
C TYR A 488 7.19 17.60 9.95
N ILE A 489 6.55 17.18 8.88
CA ILE A 489 6.77 17.63 7.51
C ILE A 489 5.55 18.41 7.06
N LYS A 490 5.76 19.57 6.44
CA LYS A 490 4.68 20.41 5.91
C LYS A 490 4.07 19.75 4.67
N GLN A 491 2.73 19.78 4.60
CA GLN A 491 2.01 19.47 3.39
C GLN A 491 2.23 20.59 2.35
N ALA A 492 2.55 20.21 1.13
CA ALA A 492 2.69 21.15 0.02
C ALA A 492 1.31 21.55 -0.55
N ARG A 493 1.27 22.68 -1.24
CA ARG A 493 0.12 22.99 -2.11
C ARG A 493 0.18 22.11 -3.35
N PRO A 494 -0.96 21.83 -4.02
CA PRO A 494 -0.96 21.09 -5.27
C PRO A 494 -0.03 21.73 -6.31
N VAL A 495 0.80 20.88 -6.93
CA VAL A 495 1.70 21.29 -8.03
C VAL A 495 1.10 20.97 -9.40
N VAL A 496 0.12 20.08 -9.43
CA VAL A 496 -0.72 19.77 -10.58
C VAL A 496 -2.17 19.75 -10.13
N GLU A 497 -3.01 20.57 -10.76
CA GLU A 497 -4.46 20.59 -10.60
C GLU A 497 -5.09 20.28 -11.96
N GLU A 498 -5.43 19.01 -12.17
CA GLU A 498 -6.01 18.54 -13.42
C GLU A 498 -7.54 18.64 -13.38
N GLN A 499 -8.14 19.20 -14.42
CA GLN A 499 -9.59 19.18 -14.63
C GLN A 499 -9.91 18.19 -15.75
N ARG A 500 -10.79 17.22 -15.48
CA ARG A 500 -11.21 16.23 -16.48
C ARG A 500 -12.71 16.30 -16.70
N SER A 501 -13.14 16.46 -17.95
CA SER A 501 -14.54 16.27 -18.29
C SER A 501 -14.91 14.77 -18.21
N LEU A 502 -16.19 14.45 -17.98
CA LEU A 502 -16.63 13.05 -18.01
C LEU A 502 -16.47 12.45 -19.42
N ASP A 503 -16.63 13.27 -20.46
CA ASP A 503 -16.38 12.86 -21.85
C ASP A 503 -14.93 12.40 -22.07
N ASP A 504 -13.97 13.05 -21.42
CA ASP A 504 -12.56 12.62 -21.48
C ASP A 504 -12.38 11.22 -20.89
N LEU A 505 -13.11 10.91 -19.81
CA LEU A 505 -13.04 9.59 -19.17
C LEU A 505 -13.62 8.53 -20.09
N TRP A 506 -14.80 8.77 -20.67
CA TRP A 506 -15.46 7.81 -21.55
C TRP A 506 -14.66 7.54 -22.82
N HIS A 507 -14.09 8.59 -23.40
CA HIS A 507 -13.25 8.49 -24.61
C HIS A 507 -11.81 8.09 -24.30
N ARG A 508 -11.47 7.82 -23.04
CA ARG A 508 -10.12 7.38 -22.62
C ARG A 508 -9.04 8.34 -23.13
N ARG A 509 -9.31 9.66 -23.09
CA ARG A 509 -8.35 10.69 -23.46
C ARG A 509 -7.20 10.70 -22.46
N MET A 510 -6.01 11.03 -22.93
CA MET A 510 -4.82 11.07 -22.10
C MET A 510 -4.97 12.11 -20.99
N PRO A 511 -4.64 11.77 -19.73
CA PRO A 511 -4.48 12.75 -18.65
C PRO A 511 -3.23 13.60 -18.88
N ILE A 512 -3.08 14.69 -18.13
CA ILE A 512 -1.84 15.49 -18.17
C ILE A 512 -0.68 14.80 -17.43
N THR A 513 -0.98 13.94 -16.47
CA THR A 513 -0.01 13.04 -15.82
C THR A 513 -0.70 11.78 -15.33
N ALA A 514 0.04 10.68 -15.24
CA ALA A 514 -0.44 9.40 -14.74
C ALA A 514 0.51 8.82 -13.69
N GLU A 515 -0.06 8.03 -12.79
CA GLU A 515 0.71 7.22 -11.84
C GLU A 515 1.43 6.09 -12.57
N ASP A 516 2.61 5.70 -12.10
CA ASP A 516 3.21 4.45 -12.55
C ASP A 516 2.33 3.27 -12.12
N ALA A 517 2.29 2.23 -12.96
CA ALA A 517 1.51 1.04 -12.67
C ALA A 517 1.96 0.44 -11.33
N GLY A 518 1.03 0.33 -10.40
CA GLY A 518 1.26 -0.33 -9.13
C GLY A 518 1.51 -1.83 -9.35
N TYR A 519 2.36 -2.41 -8.52
CA TYR A 519 2.60 -3.84 -8.51
C TYR A 519 1.73 -4.50 -7.45
N ASP A 520 0.94 -5.50 -7.85
CA ASP A 520 0.29 -6.44 -6.95
C ASP A 520 0.97 -7.80 -7.11
N PRO A 521 1.79 -8.23 -6.14
CA PRO A 521 2.57 -9.45 -6.28
C PRO A 521 1.73 -10.73 -6.40
N ASN A 522 0.45 -10.71 -6.07
CA ASN A 522 -0.44 -11.85 -6.21
C ASN A 522 -1.09 -11.95 -7.60
N ARG A 523 -1.41 -10.81 -8.21
CA ARG A 523 -2.22 -10.74 -9.43
C ARG A 523 -1.45 -10.28 -10.65
N ASP A 524 -0.33 -9.58 -10.45
CA ASP A 524 0.45 -8.95 -11.52
C ASP A 524 1.89 -9.47 -11.60
N LYS A 525 2.15 -10.64 -11.04
CA LYS A 525 3.48 -11.25 -11.02
C LYS A 525 4.14 -11.37 -12.40
N ASP A 526 3.34 -11.46 -13.46
CA ASP A 526 3.80 -11.56 -14.84
C ASP A 526 3.80 -10.21 -15.57
N GLN A 527 3.39 -9.14 -14.89
CA GLN A 527 3.34 -7.80 -15.47
C GLN A 527 4.41 -6.92 -14.84
N VAL A 528 5.50 -6.73 -15.55
CA VAL A 528 6.49 -5.71 -15.21
C VAL A 528 5.79 -4.36 -15.22
N SER A 529 5.92 -3.57 -14.14
CA SER A 529 5.37 -2.23 -14.08
C SER A 529 5.94 -1.41 -15.25
N LYS A 530 5.10 -1.15 -16.26
CA LYS A 530 5.47 -0.27 -17.34
C LYS A 530 5.37 1.16 -16.83
N GLN A 531 6.43 1.94 -17.03
CA GLN A 531 6.40 3.35 -16.70
C GLN A 531 5.28 4.03 -17.49
N SER A 532 4.41 4.73 -16.77
CA SER A 532 3.30 5.49 -17.37
C SER A 532 3.86 6.77 -18.01
N ASN A 533 4.17 6.69 -19.30
CA ASN A 533 4.60 7.86 -20.06
C ASN A 533 3.39 8.48 -20.78
N VAL A 534 2.94 9.61 -20.28
CA VAL A 534 2.03 10.49 -21.02
C VAL A 534 2.88 11.31 -21.99
N LYS A 535 2.71 11.06 -23.30
CA LYS A 535 3.42 11.84 -24.33
C LYS A 535 3.04 13.32 -24.16
N ASP A 536 4.04 14.18 -24.12
CA ASP A 536 3.87 15.62 -23.92
C ASP A 536 3.15 16.03 -22.60
N GLY A 537 3.09 15.09 -21.63
CA GLY A 537 2.48 15.30 -20.33
C GLY A 537 3.46 15.81 -19.27
N VAL A 538 2.93 16.01 -18.06
CA VAL A 538 3.71 16.36 -16.87
C VAL A 538 4.52 15.16 -16.40
N ASP A 539 5.80 15.38 -16.09
CA ASP A 539 6.70 14.35 -15.59
C ASP A 539 6.15 13.76 -14.27
N PRO A 540 6.00 12.45 -14.12
CA PRO A 540 5.55 11.82 -12.88
C PRO A 540 6.43 12.10 -11.65
N LEU A 541 7.65 12.61 -11.82
CA LEU A 541 8.43 13.13 -10.69
C LEU A 541 7.74 14.31 -9.98
N ALA A 542 6.70 14.90 -10.57
CA ALA A 542 5.82 15.89 -9.93
C ALA A 542 5.24 15.39 -8.59
N TYR A 543 4.92 14.11 -8.47
CA TYR A 543 4.44 13.49 -7.22
C TYR A 543 5.44 13.60 -6.06
N LEU A 544 6.72 13.82 -6.35
CA LEU A 544 7.78 14.01 -5.36
C LEU A 544 8.01 15.48 -5.04
N VAL A 545 7.43 16.39 -5.81
CA VAL A 545 7.47 17.83 -5.56
C VAL A 545 6.32 18.24 -4.65
N GLY A 546 5.11 17.73 -4.89
CA GLY A 546 3.92 18.01 -4.10
C GLY A 546 2.67 17.27 -4.63
N PRO A 547 1.49 17.55 -4.06
CA PRO A 547 0.26 16.88 -4.45
C PRO A 547 -0.08 17.07 -5.93
N VAL A 548 -0.56 16.00 -6.54
CA VAL A 548 -1.18 15.97 -7.86
C VAL A 548 -2.66 15.66 -7.67
N VAL A 549 -3.52 16.59 -8.04
CA VAL A 549 -4.95 16.54 -7.75
C VAL A 549 -5.77 16.58 -9.03
N VAL A 550 -6.84 15.80 -9.11
CA VAL A 550 -7.79 15.79 -10.22
C VAL A 550 -9.19 16.15 -9.75
N THR A 551 -9.92 16.89 -10.58
CA THR A 551 -11.36 17.19 -10.44
C THR A 551 -12.10 16.61 -11.63
N TYR A 552 -13.14 15.82 -11.38
CA TYR A 552 -13.99 15.24 -12.42
C TYR A 552 -15.21 16.10 -12.73
N GLY A 553 -15.64 16.10 -14.00
CA GLY A 553 -16.74 16.95 -14.50
C GLY A 553 -16.32 18.41 -14.74
N GLY A 554 -15.02 18.71 -14.61
CA GLY A 554 -14.47 20.05 -14.84
C GLY A 554 -14.16 20.35 -16.30
N ASP A 555 -13.71 21.57 -16.54
CA ASP A 555 -13.26 22.05 -17.86
C ASP A 555 -11.73 21.82 -17.97
N PRO A 556 -11.26 20.94 -18.88
CA PRO A 556 -9.83 20.64 -19.04
C PRO A 556 -8.94 21.87 -19.28
N ALA A 557 -9.47 22.93 -19.90
CA ALA A 557 -8.74 24.17 -20.14
C ALA A 557 -8.39 24.93 -18.85
N LYS A 558 -9.02 24.59 -17.71
CA LYS A 558 -8.74 25.18 -16.40
C LYS A 558 -7.69 24.41 -15.59
N SER A 559 -7.11 23.38 -16.16
CA SER A 559 -6.00 22.64 -15.52
C SER A 559 -4.81 23.57 -15.29
N ARG A 560 -4.10 23.34 -14.17
CA ARG A 560 -2.93 24.16 -13.78
C ARG A 560 -1.76 23.28 -13.45
N VAL A 561 -0.59 23.68 -13.86
CA VAL A 561 0.69 23.02 -13.55
C VAL A 561 1.67 24.08 -13.07
N ALA A 562 2.27 23.86 -11.91
CA ALA A 562 3.34 24.72 -11.41
C ALA A 562 4.60 24.59 -12.28
N ASP A 563 5.48 25.59 -12.23
CA ASP A 563 6.80 25.45 -12.85
C ASP A 563 7.65 24.42 -12.06
N LEU A 564 7.74 23.21 -12.60
CA LEU A 564 8.47 22.11 -11.99
C LEU A 564 9.98 22.18 -12.24
N SER A 565 10.46 23.05 -13.13
CA SER A 565 11.90 23.19 -13.45
C SER A 565 12.73 23.66 -12.25
N ALA A 566 12.10 24.40 -11.33
CA ALA A 566 12.72 24.83 -10.08
C ALA A 566 12.95 23.67 -9.05
N TYR A 567 12.29 22.54 -9.23
CA TYR A 567 12.28 21.44 -8.30
C TYR A 567 12.89 20.14 -8.87
N ILE A 568 12.78 19.91 -10.17
CA ILE A 568 13.24 18.69 -10.85
C ILE A 568 14.47 19.03 -11.68
N ASN A 569 15.62 18.48 -11.28
CA ASN A 569 16.87 18.56 -12.04
C ASN A 569 17.17 17.19 -12.65
N LYS A 570 16.84 17.00 -13.92
CA LYS A 570 17.03 15.73 -14.65
C LYS A 570 18.51 15.40 -14.85
N ASP A 571 19.35 16.39 -15.10
CA ASP A 571 20.79 16.18 -15.34
C ASP A 571 21.50 15.69 -14.08
N LYS A 572 21.14 16.23 -12.91
CA LYS A 572 21.64 15.78 -11.60
C LYS A 572 20.86 14.60 -11.03
N ARG A 573 19.77 14.19 -11.67
CA ARG A 573 18.84 13.18 -11.18
C ARG A 573 18.34 13.47 -9.76
N GLN A 574 17.89 14.68 -9.51
CA GLN A 574 17.46 15.17 -8.20
C GLN A 574 16.07 15.80 -8.28
N VAL A 575 15.29 15.58 -7.21
CA VAL A 575 14.00 16.22 -6.98
C VAL A 575 13.98 16.83 -5.59
N ARG A 576 13.54 18.07 -5.49
CA ARG A 576 13.31 18.78 -4.24
C ARG A 576 11.80 19.00 -4.05
N SER A 577 11.28 18.78 -2.85
CA SER A 577 9.89 19.07 -2.52
C SER A 577 9.60 20.59 -2.59
N ALA A 578 8.35 20.96 -2.87
CA ALA A 578 7.92 22.36 -2.89
C ALA A 578 8.04 23.02 -1.50
N THR A 579 8.01 22.25 -0.42
CA THR A 579 8.26 22.73 0.95
C THR A 579 9.75 22.94 1.24
N GLY A 580 10.64 22.38 0.42
CA GLY A 580 12.09 22.44 0.59
C GLY A 580 12.64 21.49 1.67
N GLU A 581 11.77 20.75 2.37
CA GLU A 581 12.16 19.87 3.47
C GLU A 581 12.69 18.52 3.00
N LEU A 582 12.34 18.09 1.77
CA LEU A 582 12.79 16.82 1.18
C LEU A 582 13.66 17.06 -0.05
N THR A 583 14.73 16.29 -0.17
CA THR A 583 15.57 16.22 -1.37
C THR A 583 15.90 14.77 -1.69
N LEU A 584 15.44 14.31 -2.85
CA LEU A 584 15.73 12.98 -3.37
C LEU A 584 16.75 13.06 -4.51
N ASP A 585 17.90 12.43 -4.31
CA ASP A 585 18.91 12.18 -5.34
C ASP A 585 18.75 10.75 -5.85
N TYR A 586 17.95 10.57 -6.90
CA TYR A 586 17.70 9.25 -7.47
C TYR A 586 18.84 8.77 -8.40
N GLY A 587 19.88 9.57 -8.57
CA GLY A 587 21.14 9.17 -9.18
C GLY A 587 22.04 8.42 -8.21
N LYS A 588 22.01 8.82 -6.94
CA LYS A 588 22.78 8.21 -5.85
C LYS A 588 21.96 7.28 -4.96
N GLY A 589 20.62 7.27 -5.12
CA GLY A 589 19.72 6.52 -4.26
C GLY A 589 19.72 7.07 -2.82
N LEU A 590 19.52 8.38 -2.65
CA LEU A 590 19.53 9.06 -1.36
C LEU A 590 18.34 9.98 -1.20
N CYS A 591 17.60 9.86 -0.10
CA CYS A 591 16.59 10.83 0.29
C CYS A 591 16.96 11.51 1.61
N ARG A 592 16.97 12.84 1.64
CA ARG A 592 17.29 13.70 2.79
C ARG A 592 16.03 14.39 3.28
N LEU A 593 15.85 14.41 4.60
CA LEU A 593 14.80 15.16 5.29
C LEU A 593 15.45 16.21 6.20
N ASN A 594 15.00 17.46 6.08
CA ASN A 594 15.45 18.56 6.92
C ASN A 594 14.25 19.42 7.34
N SER A 595 13.60 19.04 8.42
CA SER A 595 12.53 19.83 9.05
C SER A 595 12.89 20.17 10.49
N PRO A 596 12.28 21.18 11.14
CA PRO A 596 12.67 21.59 12.48
C PRO A 596 12.55 20.51 13.56
N LYS A 597 11.65 19.53 13.37
CA LYS A 597 11.34 18.49 14.36
C LYS A 597 11.81 17.09 13.94
N ALA A 598 12.23 16.92 12.68
CA ALA A 598 12.70 15.66 12.14
C ALA A 598 13.80 15.91 11.09
N GLN A 599 14.94 15.27 11.26
CA GLN A 599 16.05 15.32 10.31
C GLN A 599 16.65 13.94 10.10
N GLY A 600 17.09 13.65 8.88
CA GLY A 600 17.63 12.33 8.59
C GLY A 600 17.87 12.06 7.12
N VAL A 601 18.32 10.84 6.86
CA VAL A 601 18.64 10.36 5.51
C VAL A 601 18.35 8.87 5.40
N THR A 602 17.95 8.44 4.22
CA THR A 602 17.82 7.03 3.85
C THR A 602 18.52 6.77 2.52
N GLY A 603 19.12 5.60 2.36
CA GLY A 603 19.69 5.11 1.10
C GLY A 603 21.16 4.68 1.18
N PHE A 604 21.88 4.87 0.08
CA PHE A 604 23.25 4.39 -0.11
C PHE A 604 24.27 5.40 0.46
N LEU A 605 24.46 5.37 1.80
CA LEU A 605 25.14 6.42 2.56
C LEU A 605 26.64 6.53 2.27
N LYS A 606 27.32 5.44 1.90
CA LYS A 606 28.75 5.42 1.61
C LYS A 606 29.17 6.37 0.48
N THR A 607 28.22 6.85 -0.32
CA THR A 607 28.46 7.83 -1.39
C THR A 607 28.75 9.24 -0.86
N ILE A 608 28.45 9.51 0.41
CA ILE A 608 28.64 10.81 1.07
C ILE A 608 29.12 10.57 2.50
N GLU A 609 30.32 11.06 2.86
CA GLU A 609 30.93 10.83 4.19
C GLU A 609 30.16 11.54 5.32
N THR A 610 29.61 12.72 5.05
CA THR A 610 28.97 13.57 6.07
C THR A 610 27.70 14.21 5.54
N PHE A 611 26.59 14.02 6.24
CA PHE A 611 25.30 14.67 5.99
C PHE A 611 25.09 15.76 7.02
N THR A 612 25.04 17.02 6.58
CA THR A 612 24.76 18.18 7.45
C THR A 612 23.34 18.67 7.20
N PHE A 613 22.61 18.83 8.30
CA PHE A 613 21.28 19.40 8.38
C PHE A 613 21.30 20.64 9.29
N ASP A 614 20.16 21.30 9.51
CA ASP A 614 20.08 22.51 10.33
C ASP A 614 20.55 22.27 11.77
N ASP A 615 20.09 21.17 12.39
CA ASP A 615 20.39 20.86 13.79
C ASP A 615 21.16 19.53 13.98
N VAL A 616 21.30 18.71 12.93
CA VAL A 616 21.90 17.37 13.00
C VAL A 616 23.03 17.23 11.99
N THR A 617 24.10 16.56 12.40
CA THR A 617 25.15 16.07 11.50
C THR A 617 25.25 14.55 11.65
N LEU A 618 25.24 13.84 10.52
CA LEU A 618 25.34 12.38 10.46
C LEU A 618 26.59 11.96 9.68
N ARG A 619 27.31 10.96 10.20
CA ARG A 619 28.35 10.24 9.47
C ARG A 619 28.03 8.76 9.48
N SER A 620 28.25 8.07 8.38
CA SER A 620 28.00 6.65 8.30
C SER A 620 29.03 5.93 7.45
N SER A 621 29.42 4.75 7.92
CA SER A 621 30.25 3.80 7.16
C SER A 621 29.43 2.71 6.45
N ASN A 622 28.10 2.68 6.67
CA ASN A 622 27.23 1.69 6.02
C ASN A 622 27.09 1.96 4.52
N ASN A 623 27.05 0.89 3.74
CA ASN A 623 26.68 0.99 2.32
C ASN A 623 25.26 1.51 2.19
N TYR A 624 24.33 0.93 2.94
CA TYR A 624 22.90 1.29 2.95
C TYR A 624 22.42 1.41 4.40
N ALA A 625 21.72 2.49 4.70
CA ALA A 625 21.06 2.69 5.98
C ALA A 625 19.96 3.77 5.91
N THR A 626 19.05 3.72 6.88
CA THR A 626 18.06 4.76 7.18
C THR A 626 18.35 5.31 8.57
N VAL A 627 18.56 6.60 8.69
CA VAL A 627 18.80 7.29 9.96
C VAL A 627 17.77 8.39 10.13
N LEU A 628 16.97 8.32 11.19
CA LEU A 628 15.99 9.35 11.57
C LEU A 628 16.28 9.88 12.96
N VAL A 629 16.27 11.20 13.10
CA VAL A 629 16.37 11.94 14.36
C VAL A 629 15.08 12.75 14.50
N VAL A 630 14.23 12.41 15.49
CA VAL A 630 12.93 13.02 15.65
C VAL A 630 12.67 13.48 17.08
N ALA A 631 12.06 14.65 17.25
CA ALA A 631 11.62 15.13 18.54
C ALA A 631 10.43 14.29 19.05
N MET A 632 10.46 13.94 20.35
CA MET A 632 9.39 13.16 21.00
C MET A 632 8.42 14.03 21.80
N ASP A 633 8.74 15.32 22.00
CA ASP A 633 7.99 16.27 22.81
C ASP A 633 7.36 17.43 22.00
N ASP A 634 7.31 17.25 20.67
CA ASP A 634 6.74 18.20 19.70
C ASP A 634 7.47 19.56 19.60
N LYS A 635 8.67 19.69 20.17
CA LYS A 635 9.53 20.87 20.07
C LYS A 635 10.53 20.72 18.91
N PRO A 636 11.08 21.83 18.39
CA PRO A 636 12.21 21.75 17.45
C PRO A 636 13.40 20.97 18.04
N LEU A 637 14.13 20.23 17.21
CA LEU A 637 15.27 19.40 17.65
C LEU A 637 16.29 20.16 18.50
N LYS A 638 16.56 21.43 18.17
CA LYS A 638 17.50 22.29 18.90
C LYS A 638 17.09 22.62 20.34
N THR A 639 15.81 22.39 20.72
CA THR A 639 15.25 22.70 22.04
C THR A 639 14.44 21.55 22.65
N SER A 640 14.32 20.42 21.94
CA SER A 640 13.61 19.25 22.43
C SER A 640 14.31 18.65 23.65
N GLY A 641 13.53 18.37 24.69
CA GLY A 641 14.02 17.67 25.89
C GLY A 641 14.03 16.15 25.75
N LYS A 642 13.50 15.62 24.63
CA LYS A 642 13.47 14.17 24.37
C LYS A 642 13.51 13.90 22.87
N VAL A 643 14.59 13.28 22.40
CA VAL A 643 14.85 13.03 20.98
C VAL A 643 15.06 11.52 20.75
N LEU A 644 14.35 10.94 19.79
CA LEU A 644 14.58 9.59 19.30
C LEU A 644 15.57 9.63 18.13
N VAL A 645 16.62 8.83 18.21
CA VAL A 645 17.50 8.48 17.08
C VAL A 645 17.23 7.03 16.72
N GLN A 646 16.83 6.79 15.50
CA GLN A 646 16.49 5.47 14.97
C GLN A 646 17.36 5.15 13.77
N VAL A 647 17.92 3.92 13.74
CA VAL A 647 18.77 3.42 12.66
C VAL A 647 18.20 2.09 12.15
N GLY A 648 18.03 2.01 10.84
CA GLY A 648 17.69 0.80 10.11
C GLY A 648 18.73 0.52 9.03
N THR A 649 19.01 -0.75 8.79
CA THR A 649 19.91 -1.22 7.73
C THR A 649 19.19 -2.27 6.89
N SER A 650 19.77 -3.45 6.68
CA SER A 650 19.11 -4.58 6.05
C SER A 650 19.13 -5.82 6.95
N GLU A 651 18.15 -6.70 6.73
CA GLU A 651 18.01 -7.95 7.48
C GLU A 651 17.94 -9.15 6.54
N ARG A 652 18.43 -10.30 7.02
CA ARG A 652 18.30 -11.61 6.39
C ARG A 652 18.21 -12.69 7.47
N PRO A 653 17.56 -13.85 7.21
CA PRO A 653 17.61 -14.99 8.13
C PRO A 653 19.06 -15.47 8.37
N THR A 654 19.33 -16.07 9.52
CA THR A 654 20.61 -16.71 9.79
C THR A 654 20.89 -17.82 8.79
N GLY A 655 22.02 -17.74 8.06
CA GLY A 655 22.38 -18.71 7.04
C GLY A 655 21.71 -18.48 5.68
N TRP A 656 21.03 -17.34 5.49
CA TRP A 656 20.57 -16.93 4.15
C TRP A 656 21.72 -16.91 3.16
N ALA A 657 21.50 -17.52 1.99
CA ALA A 657 22.48 -17.52 0.92
C ALA A 657 21.80 -17.44 -0.45
N THR A 658 22.42 -16.69 -1.35
CA THR A 658 21.95 -16.51 -2.72
C THR A 658 23.10 -16.70 -3.71
N VAL A 659 22.75 -16.90 -4.98
CA VAL A 659 23.68 -16.87 -6.11
C VAL A 659 23.18 -15.90 -7.17
N PRO A 660 24.07 -15.17 -7.86
CA PRO A 660 23.66 -14.27 -8.94
C PRO A 660 23.00 -15.01 -10.10
N VAL A 661 21.88 -14.48 -10.58
CA VAL A 661 21.16 -14.99 -11.76
C VAL A 661 20.56 -13.83 -12.57
N LYS A 662 20.06 -14.11 -13.77
CA LYS A 662 19.23 -13.16 -14.50
C LYS A 662 17.76 -13.44 -14.21
N VAL A 663 17.01 -12.40 -13.80
CA VAL A 663 15.56 -12.43 -13.55
C VAL A 663 14.91 -11.46 -14.53
N ASP A 664 14.11 -11.97 -15.47
CA ASP A 664 13.48 -11.16 -16.53
C ASP A 664 14.48 -10.25 -17.28
N GLY A 665 15.70 -10.77 -17.56
CA GLY A 665 16.77 -10.08 -18.24
C GLY A 665 17.57 -9.07 -17.38
N ARG A 666 17.19 -8.84 -16.12
CA ARG A 666 17.88 -7.97 -15.16
C ARG A 666 18.79 -8.78 -14.24
N ASP A 667 19.77 -8.12 -13.65
CA ASP A 667 20.56 -8.71 -12.56
C ASP A 667 19.68 -8.99 -11.36
N GLY A 668 19.78 -10.19 -10.80
CA GLY A 668 19.01 -10.66 -9.67
C GLY A 668 19.71 -11.80 -8.95
N GLU A 669 19.01 -12.42 -8.04
CA GLU A 669 19.52 -13.46 -7.15
C GLU A 669 18.59 -14.67 -7.13
N GLN A 670 19.15 -15.87 -6.91
CA GLN A 670 18.42 -17.06 -6.56
C GLN A 670 18.72 -17.45 -5.13
N VAL A 671 17.67 -17.68 -4.35
CA VAL A 671 17.77 -18.18 -2.97
C VAL A 671 18.24 -19.63 -3.01
N VAL A 672 19.46 -19.91 -2.57
CA VAL A 672 19.99 -21.28 -2.44
C VAL A 672 19.83 -21.85 -1.04
N ASN A 673 19.74 -20.98 -0.04
CA ASN A 673 19.38 -21.35 1.33
C ASN A 673 18.54 -20.21 1.92
N PHE A 674 17.32 -20.55 2.35
CA PHE A 674 16.47 -19.57 3.03
C PHE A 674 17.01 -19.21 4.42
N GLY A 675 17.66 -20.14 5.11
CA GLY A 675 18.16 -19.94 6.47
C GLY A 675 17.11 -20.26 7.55
N LYS A 676 17.32 -19.67 8.73
CA LYS A 676 16.48 -19.89 9.93
C LYS A 676 16.54 -18.68 10.87
N ALA A 677 15.74 -18.71 11.95
CA ALA A 677 15.84 -17.73 13.05
C ALA A 677 17.24 -17.73 13.70
N PRO A 678 17.68 -16.60 14.27
CA PRO A 678 17.00 -15.30 14.25
C PRO A 678 17.32 -14.48 12.99
N TRP A 679 16.66 -13.34 12.84
CA TRP A 679 17.10 -12.31 11.89
C TRP A 679 18.53 -11.88 12.20
N GLN A 680 19.33 -11.69 11.17
CA GLN A 680 20.66 -11.11 11.19
C GLN A 680 20.61 -9.71 10.57
N ILE A 681 20.78 -8.69 11.38
CA ILE A 681 20.74 -7.29 10.95
C ILE A 681 22.17 -6.81 10.70
N VAL A 682 22.40 -6.07 9.61
CA VAL A 682 23.68 -5.42 9.33
C VAL A 682 23.98 -4.39 10.43
N ARG A 683 25.18 -4.44 10.98
CA ARG A 683 25.61 -3.54 12.07
C ARG A 683 25.58 -2.07 11.63
N GLY A 684 25.03 -1.21 12.49
CA GLY A 684 25.06 0.23 12.30
C GLY A 684 26.45 0.81 12.49
N GLY A 685 26.94 1.58 11.52
CA GLY A 685 28.18 2.33 11.63
C GLY A 685 27.88 3.83 11.53
N VAL A 686 27.13 4.38 12.52
CA VAL A 686 26.59 5.75 12.46
C VAL A 686 27.12 6.58 13.64
N THR A 687 27.57 7.80 13.34
CA THR A 687 27.84 8.83 14.35
C THR A 687 26.84 9.96 14.17
N VAL A 688 26.25 10.39 15.28
CA VAL A 688 25.21 11.45 15.31
C VAL A 688 25.71 12.61 16.16
N SER A 689 25.64 13.82 15.60
CA SER A 689 25.83 15.06 16.34
C SER A 689 24.56 15.89 16.28
N ILE A 690 24.12 16.49 17.39
CA ILE A 690 22.93 17.32 17.48
C ILE A 690 23.21 18.65 18.18
N ARG A 691 22.79 19.76 17.57
CA ARG A 691 22.95 21.13 18.09
C ARG A 691 21.87 21.44 19.13
N ASN A 692 21.87 20.69 20.22
CA ASN A 692 20.96 20.89 21.35
C ASN A 692 21.76 20.73 22.66
N PRO A 693 22.16 21.84 23.32
CA PRO A 693 22.96 21.77 24.54
C PRO A 693 22.19 21.24 25.76
N GLY A 694 20.85 21.23 25.70
CA GLY A 694 20.01 20.73 26.79
C GLY A 694 19.99 19.22 26.95
N LEU A 695 20.49 18.47 25.95
CA LEU A 695 20.57 17.02 26.02
C LEU A 695 21.80 16.59 26.81
N VAL A 696 21.63 15.80 27.86
CA VAL A 696 22.70 15.40 28.78
C VAL A 696 22.86 13.88 28.92
N LYS A 697 21.90 13.10 28.41
CA LYS A 697 21.93 11.63 28.46
C LYS A 697 21.62 11.03 27.11
N ALA A 698 22.27 9.90 26.81
CA ALA A 698 21.95 9.06 25.67
C ALA A 698 21.71 7.62 26.14
N ARG A 699 20.50 7.10 25.92
CA ARG A 699 20.08 5.77 26.37
C ARG A 699 19.80 4.85 25.20
N VAL A 700 20.49 3.73 25.16
CA VAL A 700 20.22 2.63 24.23
C VAL A 700 18.96 1.92 24.65
N LEU A 701 18.06 1.65 23.71
CA LEU A 701 16.83 0.90 23.97
C LEU A 701 16.89 -0.46 23.32
N ASP A 702 16.22 -1.44 23.95
CA ASP A 702 15.86 -2.69 23.28
C ASP A 702 14.73 -2.47 22.26
N ALA A 703 14.37 -3.51 21.52
CA ALA A 703 13.32 -3.47 20.50
C ALA A 703 11.91 -3.19 21.06
N ASN A 704 11.73 -3.29 22.38
CA ASN A 704 10.51 -3.00 23.11
C ASN A 704 10.51 -1.63 23.80
N GLY A 705 11.54 -0.81 23.53
CA GLY A 705 11.62 0.56 24.01
C GLY A 705 12.10 0.72 25.45
N MET A 706 12.60 -0.34 26.08
CA MET A 706 13.20 -0.31 27.42
C MET A 706 14.65 0.15 27.36
N ALA A 707 15.06 1.02 28.29
CA ALA A 707 16.47 1.40 28.40
C ALA A 707 17.30 0.22 28.89
N VAL A 708 18.37 -0.12 28.14
CA VAL A 708 19.28 -1.23 28.45
C VAL A 708 20.69 -0.78 28.77
N ALA A 709 21.11 0.41 28.32
CA ALA A 709 22.43 0.97 28.63
C ALA A 709 22.43 2.50 28.46
N ASP A 710 23.30 3.17 29.22
CA ASP A 710 23.67 4.57 28.95
C ASP A 710 24.96 4.58 28.12
N ILE A 711 25.07 5.51 27.18
CA ILE A 711 26.27 5.70 26.35
C ILE A 711 26.77 7.13 26.47
N PRO A 712 28.11 7.36 26.24
CA PRO A 712 28.69 8.69 26.34
C PRO A 712 28.07 9.66 25.33
N LEU A 713 27.63 10.84 25.81
CA LEU A 713 27.21 11.97 25.01
C LEU A 713 28.21 13.10 25.15
N ASN A 714 29.09 13.23 24.18
CA ASN A 714 30.28 14.12 24.25
C ASN A 714 29.93 15.50 23.63
N ASN A 715 30.61 16.54 24.09
CA ASN A 715 30.58 17.84 23.42
C ASN A 715 31.55 17.84 22.22
N SER A 716 31.10 18.40 21.10
CA SER A 716 31.90 18.62 19.91
C SER A 716 31.59 19.99 19.29
N PRO A 717 32.36 20.48 18.32
CA PRO A 717 32.02 21.70 17.58
C PRO A 717 30.67 21.63 16.86
N GLU A 718 30.19 20.41 16.55
CA GLU A 718 28.93 20.18 15.89
C GLU A 718 27.73 19.99 16.85
N GLY A 719 27.98 20.05 18.16
CA GLY A 719 26.99 19.87 19.22
C GLY A 719 27.27 18.64 20.09
N LYS A 720 26.21 18.04 20.63
CA LYS A 720 26.25 16.80 21.39
C LYS A 720 26.44 15.62 20.44
N THR A 721 27.50 14.85 20.61
CA THR A 721 27.93 13.78 19.68
C THR A 721 28.06 12.44 20.38
N PHE A 722 27.60 11.39 19.73
CA PHE A 722 27.76 10.01 20.16
C PHE A 722 27.88 9.05 18.96
N ALA A 723 28.57 7.92 19.18
CA ALA A 723 28.53 6.79 18.28
C ALA A 723 27.24 5.97 18.55
N PHE A 724 26.41 5.77 17.53
CA PHE A 724 25.22 4.94 17.65
C PHE A 724 25.66 3.48 17.82
N PRO A 725 25.11 2.71 18.80
CA PRO A 725 25.52 1.32 19.01
C PRO A 725 25.21 0.47 17.78
N ALA A 726 26.21 -0.32 17.39
CA ALA A 726 26.18 -1.07 16.13
C ALA A 726 25.08 -2.18 16.08
N ASP A 727 24.58 -2.60 17.23
CA ASP A 727 23.59 -3.65 17.46
C ASP A 727 22.32 -3.15 18.17
N ALA A 728 21.93 -1.91 17.90
CA ALA A 728 20.70 -1.30 18.39
C ALA A 728 19.82 -0.77 17.24
N LEU A 729 18.52 -0.61 17.50
CA LEU A 729 17.59 0.09 16.61
C LEU A 729 17.32 1.53 17.09
N TYR A 730 17.42 1.79 18.40
CA TYR A 730 16.96 3.02 19.02
C TYR A 730 17.92 3.55 20.08
N VAL A 731 18.09 4.87 20.06
CA VAL A 731 18.70 5.64 21.15
C VAL A 731 17.77 6.81 21.47
N VAL A 732 17.48 7.03 22.74
CA VAL A 732 16.77 8.22 23.22
C VAL A 732 17.75 9.15 23.89
N LEU A 733 17.74 10.43 23.46
CA LEU A 733 18.47 11.52 24.08
C LEU A 733 17.54 12.32 25.00
N GLN A 734 18.05 12.69 26.20
CA GLN A 734 17.34 13.48 27.22
C GLN A 734 18.23 14.51 27.90
#